data_181c2c3c4435b30f490b4d5b6d576ad4
#
_entry.id   181c2c3c4435b30f490b4d5b6d576ad4
#
_cell.length_a   1.000
_cell.length_b   1.000
_cell.length_c   1.000
_cell.angle_alpha   90.00
_cell.angle_beta   90.00
_cell.angle_gamma   90.00
#
_symmetry.space_group_name_H-M   'P 1'
#
loop_
_entity.id
_entity.type
_entity.pdbx_description
1 polymer ?
#
loop_
_entity_poly.entity_id
_entity_poly.type
_entity_poly.pdbx_seq_one_letter_code
_entity_poly.pdbx_strand_id
1 'polypeptide(L)'
;ENPQEYFYGGGVQNGRFSHKGKVISIENQNSWTDGGVASPTPYYWSTNGYGMMWYTFKKGKYDFGASEEGKVKLSHESDYLDVFYMINDGAVALLNDFYQLTGNPVLLPKFGFYQGHLNAYNRDYWTENEKGILFEDGKRYKESQKDNGGIKESLNGEKNNYQFSARAVIDRYKNHDMPLGWLLPNDGYGAGYGQTETLDGNIQNLKSLGDYARQNGVEIGLWTQSDLHPKEGVSALLQRDIVKEVRDAGVRVLKTDVAWVGAGYSFGLNGVADVGHIMPYYGSDARPFIISLDGWAGTQRYAGIWSGDQTGGVWEYIRFHIPTYIGSGLSGQPNITSDMDGIFGGRNVQVNIRDFQWKTFTPMELNMDGWGANEKYPHALGEPATSINRWYLKLKSELMPYAYSIAKEAVDGMPMIRAMFLEYLNAYTQGTATQYQYLYGPYFLVAPIYQATKADEQGNDIRNGIYLPEGVWIDYFTGEKYDGNRILNNFAAPLWKLPVFVKNGAIIPLTNPNNNVNEIDKGIRIYELYPYGKSSFTEYDDDGVSEEYKRGKGVTTNIESEVGSKNDVTVTIHPAKGDFTGFVKEKVTEFRINVTSLPKKVTAQVGKKKVKLTKAASKDEFAKGENVFFYDEAPDLNRFATKGSEFEKTVITKNPQLLVKLGATDITANTTTLRIEGFRFVPEDRYRITSGTLAAPVARVTADNTEAYTLKPTWDKVANADFYE
;
A
#
# COMPACT_ATOMS: atom_id res chain seq x y z
N GLU A 1 16.37 -22.89 19.94
CA GLU A 1 15.26 -23.05 18.99
C GLU A 1 14.47 -24.31 19.33
N ASN A 2 13.16 -24.19 19.41
CA ASN A 2 12.30 -25.35 19.52
C ASN A 2 11.58 -25.63 18.18
N PRO A 3 11.08 -26.85 17.91
CA PRO A 3 10.47 -27.19 16.63
C PRO A 3 9.28 -26.31 16.22
N GLN A 4 8.60 -25.68 17.18
CA GLN A 4 7.44 -24.82 16.93
C GLN A 4 7.77 -23.32 16.99
N GLU A 5 9.02 -22.95 17.14
CA GLU A 5 9.47 -21.57 17.20
C GLU A 5 9.70 -21.00 15.81
N TYR A 6 9.28 -19.77 15.57
CA TYR A 6 9.48 -19.02 14.34
C TYR A 6 10.12 -17.68 14.64
N PHE A 7 10.86 -17.14 13.66
CA PHE A 7 11.66 -15.92 13.78
C PHE A 7 11.32 -14.92 12.69
N TYR A 8 11.22 -13.66 13.07
CA TYR A 8 10.89 -12.54 12.19
C TYR A 8 11.77 -11.34 12.51
N GLY A 9 11.88 -10.37 11.60
CA GLY A 9 12.71 -9.19 11.78
C GLY A 9 13.83 -9.07 10.75
N GLY A 10 14.88 -8.37 11.08
CA GLY A 10 16.06 -8.19 10.23
C GLY A 10 15.95 -7.07 9.20
N GLY A 11 14.87 -6.29 9.21
CA GLY A 11 14.62 -5.25 8.22
C GLY A 11 13.97 -5.79 6.96
N VAL A 12 14.17 -5.11 5.83
CA VAL A 12 13.61 -5.51 4.53
C VAL A 12 14.47 -6.60 3.91
N GLN A 13 14.04 -7.83 4.08
CA GLN A 13 14.66 -9.04 3.53
C GLN A 13 13.88 -9.46 2.28
N ASN A 14 14.39 -9.20 1.09
CA ASN A 14 13.67 -9.44 -0.16
C ASN A 14 13.29 -10.93 -0.32
N GLY A 15 12.01 -11.17 -0.57
CA GLY A 15 11.46 -12.51 -0.74
C GLY A 15 11.22 -13.30 0.55
N ARG A 16 11.33 -12.66 1.72
CA ARG A 16 11.27 -13.37 3.01
C ARG A 16 10.50 -12.59 4.06
N PHE A 17 9.75 -13.31 4.90
CA PHE A 17 9.20 -12.75 6.12
C PHE A 17 9.39 -13.67 7.34
N SER A 18 9.52 -14.98 7.13
CA SER A 18 9.76 -15.99 8.18
C SER A 18 11.16 -16.59 7.98
N HIS A 19 11.97 -16.56 9.01
CA HIS A 19 13.41 -16.83 8.90
C HIS A 19 13.85 -18.19 9.49
N LYS A 20 12.94 -18.98 10.03
CA LYS A 20 13.27 -20.33 10.53
C LYS A 20 13.96 -21.17 9.45
N GLY A 21 15.07 -21.79 9.79
CA GLY A 21 15.89 -22.59 8.87
C GLY A 21 16.60 -21.76 7.79
N LYS A 22 16.72 -20.44 7.99
CA LYS A 22 17.37 -19.53 7.02
C LYS A 22 18.48 -18.72 7.66
N VAL A 23 19.37 -18.22 6.80
CA VAL A 23 20.33 -17.20 7.16
C VAL A 23 19.92 -15.89 6.54
N ILE A 24 19.93 -14.81 7.32
CA ILE A 24 19.70 -13.45 6.83
C ILE A 24 20.92 -12.57 7.06
N SER A 25 21.16 -11.64 6.15
CA SER A 25 22.18 -10.62 6.31
C SER A 25 21.62 -9.39 6.98
N ILE A 26 22.36 -8.85 7.95
CA ILE A 26 22.08 -7.54 8.55
C ILE A 26 23.11 -6.59 7.96
N GLU A 27 22.99 -6.35 6.69
CA GLU A 27 23.90 -5.56 5.88
C GLU A 27 23.14 -4.97 4.70
N ASN A 28 23.31 -3.69 4.46
CA ASN A 28 22.76 -3.07 3.27
C ASN A 28 23.52 -3.58 2.04
N GLN A 29 22.80 -4.19 1.13
CA GLN A 29 23.35 -4.80 -0.06
C GLN A 29 22.83 -4.09 -1.30
N ASN A 30 23.71 -3.68 -2.20
CA ASN A 30 23.32 -3.20 -3.52
C ASN A 30 22.84 -4.36 -4.42
N SER A 31 22.18 -5.35 -3.83
CA SER A 31 21.52 -6.46 -4.50
C SER A 31 20.03 -6.41 -4.16
N TRP A 32 19.24 -5.96 -5.09
CA TRP A 32 17.82 -5.68 -4.88
C TRP A 32 16.90 -6.76 -5.44
N THR A 33 17.44 -7.91 -5.78
CA THR A 33 16.71 -9.09 -6.24
C THR A 33 16.19 -9.92 -5.07
N ASP A 34 15.50 -11.01 -5.37
CA ASP A 34 15.12 -12.02 -4.38
C ASP A 34 16.35 -12.49 -3.56
N GLY A 35 16.22 -12.45 -2.24
CA GLY A 35 17.32 -12.76 -1.32
C GLY A 35 18.24 -11.59 -0.97
N GLY A 36 18.08 -10.41 -1.59
CA GLY A 36 18.79 -9.19 -1.24
C GLY A 36 18.24 -8.51 0.01
N VAL A 37 18.88 -7.41 0.42
CA VAL A 37 18.51 -6.67 1.64
C VAL A 37 18.49 -5.18 1.36
N ALA A 38 17.40 -4.54 1.77
CA ALA A 38 17.30 -3.08 1.90
C ALA A 38 16.96 -2.72 3.34
N SER A 39 17.38 -1.55 3.82
CA SER A 39 17.12 -1.09 5.18
C SER A 39 17.23 -2.19 6.26
N PRO A 40 18.43 -2.77 6.47
CA PRO A 40 18.63 -3.82 7.46
C PRO A 40 18.42 -3.30 8.87
N THR A 41 17.97 -4.16 9.76
CA THR A 41 17.72 -3.83 11.17
C THR A 41 18.30 -4.92 12.06
N PRO A 42 19.18 -4.61 13.01
CA PRO A 42 19.79 -5.59 13.93
C PRO A 42 18.83 -5.98 15.05
N TYR A 43 17.60 -6.28 14.68
CA TYR A 43 16.50 -6.67 15.54
C TYR A 43 15.77 -7.87 14.96
N TYR A 44 15.50 -8.87 15.81
CA TYR A 44 14.57 -9.94 15.49
C TYR A 44 13.73 -10.28 16.72
N TRP A 45 12.64 -10.98 16.49
CA TRP A 45 11.79 -11.50 17.54
C TRP A 45 11.32 -12.92 17.23
N SER A 46 10.93 -13.60 18.29
CA SER A 46 10.54 -15.01 18.28
C SER A 46 9.11 -15.19 18.77
N THR A 47 8.42 -16.19 18.21
CA THR A 47 7.10 -16.63 18.70
C THR A 47 7.11 -17.17 20.13
N ASN A 48 8.29 -17.39 20.72
CA ASN A 48 8.45 -17.75 22.14
C ASN A 48 8.37 -16.53 23.08
N GLY A 49 7.98 -15.34 22.58
CA GLY A 49 7.72 -14.18 23.43
C GLY A 49 8.96 -13.38 23.80
N TYR A 50 9.95 -13.34 22.93
CA TYR A 50 11.12 -12.48 23.14
C TYR A 50 11.56 -11.81 21.84
N GLY A 51 12.18 -10.66 21.99
CA GLY A 51 12.91 -9.95 20.93
C GLY A 51 14.31 -9.60 21.37
N MET A 52 15.18 -9.37 20.42
CA MET A 52 16.54 -8.95 20.69
C MET A 52 16.97 -7.92 19.67
N MET A 53 17.50 -6.79 20.16
CA MET A 53 18.16 -5.79 19.36
C MET A 53 19.63 -5.70 19.76
N TRP A 54 20.52 -5.91 18.80
CA TRP A 54 21.96 -5.70 19.01
C TRP A 54 22.30 -4.24 18.76
N TYR A 55 22.79 -3.56 19.79
CA TYR A 55 23.15 -2.14 19.71
C TYR A 55 24.54 -1.99 19.09
N THR A 56 24.60 -1.99 17.78
CA THR A 56 25.80 -1.79 16.99
C THR A 56 25.44 -1.20 15.64
N PHE A 57 26.38 -0.49 15.01
CA PHE A 57 26.29 -0.02 13.64
C PHE A 57 27.20 -0.82 12.68
N LYS A 58 27.55 -2.04 13.05
CA LYS A 58 28.34 -2.95 12.24
C LYS A 58 27.45 -3.99 11.59
N LYS A 59 27.82 -4.39 10.37
CA LYS A 59 27.11 -5.45 9.66
C LYS A 59 27.13 -6.77 10.43
N GLY A 60 26.15 -7.59 10.16
CA GLY A 60 25.96 -8.85 10.83
C GLY A 60 25.30 -9.91 9.98
N LYS A 61 25.13 -11.08 10.60
CA LYS A 61 24.52 -12.24 9.98
C LYS A 61 23.79 -13.05 11.04
N TYR A 62 22.53 -13.39 10.78
CA TYR A 62 21.70 -14.17 11.70
C TYR A 62 21.31 -15.48 11.04
N ASP A 63 21.69 -16.57 11.67
CA ASP A 63 21.40 -17.94 11.26
C ASP A 63 20.38 -18.55 12.22
N PHE A 64 19.19 -18.80 11.71
CA PHE A 64 18.06 -19.35 12.46
C PHE A 64 17.91 -20.85 12.22
N GLY A 65 18.97 -21.61 12.45
CA GLY A 65 18.98 -23.07 12.36
C GLY A 65 19.35 -23.63 10.97
N ALA A 66 19.80 -22.80 10.02
CA ALA A 66 20.18 -23.27 8.70
C ALA A 66 21.49 -24.06 8.69
N SER A 67 22.51 -23.61 9.44
CA SER A 67 23.80 -24.31 9.52
C SER A 67 23.83 -25.42 10.56
N GLU A 68 22.97 -25.32 11.58
CA GLU A 68 22.86 -26.31 12.64
C GLU A 68 21.43 -26.28 13.20
N GLU A 69 20.70 -27.36 12.94
CA GLU A 69 19.31 -27.48 13.39
C GLU A 69 19.18 -27.30 14.91
N GLY A 70 18.17 -26.55 15.32
CA GLY A 70 17.90 -26.27 16.74
C GLY A 70 18.78 -25.18 17.36
N LYS A 71 19.69 -24.54 16.60
CA LYS A 71 20.54 -23.45 17.08
C LYS A 71 20.32 -22.15 16.31
N VAL A 72 20.27 -21.05 17.05
CA VAL A 72 20.33 -19.69 16.50
C VAL A 72 21.73 -19.13 16.74
N LYS A 73 22.37 -18.66 15.68
CA LYS A 73 23.72 -18.06 15.71
C LYS A 73 23.65 -16.65 15.16
N LEU A 74 24.05 -15.70 15.96
CA LEU A 74 24.07 -14.28 15.59
C LEU A 74 25.51 -13.78 15.59
N SER A 75 25.88 -12.99 14.62
CA SER A 75 27.19 -12.35 14.55
C SER A 75 27.11 -10.94 14.01
N HIS A 76 27.97 -10.06 14.52
CA HIS A 76 28.28 -8.75 13.97
C HIS A 76 29.78 -8.55 13.93
N GLU A 77 30.28 -7.75 12.99
CA GLU A 77 31.68 -7.34 12.91
C GLU A 77 31.98 -6.28 13.99
N SER A 78 31.78 -6.65 15.24
CA SER A 78 31.96 -5.82 16.42
C SER A 78 32.80 -6.56 17.46
N ASP A 79 33.63 -5.85 18.17
CA ASP A 79 34.46 -6.34 19.26
C ASP A 79 33.81 -6.23 20.64
N TYR A 80 32.56 -5.80 20.69
CA TYR A 80 31.73 -5.72 21.92
C TYR A 80 30.34 -6.30 21.68
N LEU A 81 29.72 -6.74 22.77
CA LEU A 81 28.34 -7.19 22.81
C LEU A 81 27.52 -6.23 23.67
N ASP A 82 26.61 -5.53 23.03
CA ASP A 82 25.63 -4.67 23.69
C ASP A 82 24.26 -4.96 23.08
N VAL A 83 23.36 -5.52 23.87
CA VAL A 83 22.07 -6.03 23.42
C VAL A 83 20.94 -5.61 24.35
N PHE A 84 19.78 -5.34 23.75
CA PHE A 84 18.52 -5.17 24.45
C PHE A 84 17.69 -6.43 24.26
N TYR A 85 17.23 -6.99 25.37
CA TYR A 85 16.25 -8.09 25.39
C TYR A 85 14.87 -7.53 25.73
N MET A 86 13.91 -7.96 24.95
CA MET A 86 12.49 -7.67 25.14
C MET A 86 11.79 -8.97 25.46
N ILE A 87 10.95 -8.96 26.48
CA ILE A 87 10.14 -10.13 26.83
C ILE A 87 8.70 -9.65 26.89
N ASN A 88 7.90 -10.11 25.96
CA ASN A 88 6.50 -9.72 25.87
C ASN A 88 5.70 -10.76 25.11
N ASP A 89 4.37 -10.72 25.25
CA ASP A 89 3.47 -11.66 24.63
C ASP A 89 2.91 -11.10 23.32
N GLY A 90 3.29 -11.72 22.20
CA GLY A 90 2.81 -11.40 20.87
C GLY A 90 3.62 -10.38 20.09
N ALA A 91 3.41 -10.39 18.79
CA ALA A 91 4.17 -9.60 17.82
C ALA A 91 4.07 -8.08 18.05
N VAL A 92 2.84 -7.57 18.25
CA VAL A 92 2.58 -6.13 18.43
C VAL A 92 3.27 -5.59 19.67
N ALA A 93 3.23 -6.33 20.77
CA ALA A 93 3.90 -5.94 22.00
C ALA A 93 5.42 -5.89 21.84
N LEU A 94 6.01 -6.89 21.18
CA LEU A 94 7.46 -6.92 20.91
C LEU A 94 7.89 -5.81 19.94
N LEU A 95 7.07 -5.46 18.95
CA LEU A 95 7.33 -4.31 18.08
C LEU A 95 7.24 -2.99 18.84
N ASN A 96 6.28 -2.84 19.75
CA ASN A 96 6.21 -1.66 20.62
C ASN A 96 7.41 -1.54 21.57
N ASP A 97 7.92 -2.63 22.10
CA ASP A 97 9.16 -2.63 22.89
C ASP A 97 10.34 -2.15 22.05
N PHE A 98 10.45 -2.60 20.81
CA PHE A 98 11.44 -2.10 19.86
C PHE A 98 11.27 -0.61 19.57
N TYR A 99 10.02 -0.12 19.43
CA TYR A 99 9.74 1.30 19.21
C TYR A 99 10.07 2.18 20.42
N GLN A 100 9.99 1.65 21.63
CA GLN A 100 10.45 2.40 22.82
C GLN A 100 11.94 2.72 22.77
N LEU A 101 12.74 1.87 22.13
CA LEU A 101 14.18 2.11 21.95
C LEU A 101 14.50 2.98 20.73
N THR A 102 13.74 2.84 19.66
CA THR A 102 14.10 3.36 18.34
C THR A 102 13.14 4.40 17.77
N GLY A 103 11.99 4.57 18.39
CA GLY A 103 10.92 5.49 17.97
C GLY A 103 9.84 4.82 17.15
N ASN A 104 8.62 5.31 17.30
CA ASN A 104 7.47 4.84 16.55
C ASN A 104 7.59 5.20 15.07
N PRO A 105 7.00 4.39 14.17
CA PRO A 105 6.93 4.72 12.76
C PRO A 105 6.24 6.06 12.51
N VAL A 106 6.70 6.79 11.49
CA VAL A 106 6.01 7.99 11.06
C VAL A 106 4.64 7.63 10.47
N LEU A 107 3.61 8.41 10.83
CA LEU A 107 2.35 8.37 10.10
C LEU A 107 2.54 9.18 8.81
N LEU A 108 2.46 8.53 7.67
CA LEU A 108 2.63 9.21 6.38
C LEU A 108 1.60 10.34 6.20
N PRO A 109 1.96 11.45 5.55
CA PRO A 109 0.96 12.44 5.16
C PRO A 109 -0.03 11.80 4.15
N LYS A 110 -1.25 12.32 4.10
CA LYS A 110 -2.30 11.74 3.24
C LYS A 110 -1.91 11.67 1.76
N PHE A 111 -1.20 12.67 1.25
CA PHE A 111 -0.72 12.63 -0.14
C PHE A 111 0.22 11.44 -0.41
N GLY A 112 0.93 10.94 0.59
CA GLY A 112 1.85 9.82 0.49
C GLY A 112 1.17 8.46 0.24
N PHE A 113 -0.14 8.36 0.45
CA PHE A 113 -0.92 7.15 0.14
C PHE A 113 -1.39 7.10 -1.31
N TYR A 114 -1.22 8.18 -2.07
CA TYR A 114 -1.41 8.20 -3.51
C TYR A 114 -0.17 7.74 -4.24
N GLN A 115 -0.33 7.33 -5.49
CA GLN A 115 0.82 7.10 -6.35
C GLN A 115 1.66 8.37 -6.47
N GLY A 116 2.97 8.22 -6.33
CA GLY A 116 3.97 9.19 -6.69
C GLY A 116 4.62 8.87 -8.03
N HIS A 117 5.16 9.88 -8.68
CA HIS A 117 5.91 9.75 -9.91
C HIS A 117 7.30 10.36 -9.77
N LEU A 118 8.33 9.56 -10.03
CA LEU A 118 9.71 10.02 -10.14
C LEU A 118 10.06 10.12 -11.64
N ASN A 119 10.64 11.24 -12.03
CA ASN A 119 10.91 11.49 -13.43
C ASN A 119 12.36 11.93 -13.68
N ALA A 120 13.13 11.06 -14.36
CA ALA A 120 14.46 11.37 -14.84
C ALA A 120 14.46 11.99 -16.26
N TYR A 121 13.31 12.18 -16.88
CA TYR A 121 13.20 12.82 -18.19
C TYR A 121 13.10 14.35 -18.14
N ASN A 122 13.00 14.96 -16.99
CA ASN A 122 12.87 16.41 -16.86
C ASN A 122 14.19 17.16 -17.11
N ARG A 123 14.79 16.93 -18.27
CA ARG A 123 16.06 17.52 -18.70
C ARG A 123 15.91 18.25 -20.02
N ASP A 124 16.69 19.30 -20.23
CA ASP A 124 16.58 20.19 -21.39
C ASP A 124 17.20 19.68 -22.68
N TYR A 125 17.78 18.49 -22.69
CA TYR A 125 18.59 18.04 -23.83
C TYR A 125 18.10 16.74 -24.49
N TRP A 126 16.81 16.49 -24.45
CA TRP A 126 16.17 15.42 -25.20
C TRP A 126 16.04 15.80 -26.69
N THR A 127 16.38 14.88 -27.60
CA THR A 127 16.27 15.04 -29.03
C THR A 127 15.56 13.87 -29.68
N GLU A 128 14.81 14.14 -30.74
CA GLU A 128 14.15 13.09 -31.53
C GLU A 128 15.20 12.15 -32.13
N ASN A 129 15.04 10.85 -31.91
CA ASN A 129 15.98 9.81 -32.34
C ASN A 129 15.27 8.46 -32.45
N GLU A 130 15.40 7.76 -33.58
CA GLU A 130 14.76 6.46 -33.82
C GLU A 130 15.10 5.36 -32.78
N LYS A 131 16.26 5.44 -32.19
CA LYS A 131 16.74 4.51 -31.13
C LYS A 131 16.35 4.95 -29.72
N GLY A 132 15.55 6.00 -29.62
CA GLY A 132 15.12 6.57 -28.35
C GLY A 132 13.92 5.85 -27.74
N ILE A 133 13.49 6.38 -26.62
CA ILE A 133 12.31 5.95 -25.88
C ILE A 133 11.06 6.44 -26.61
N LEU A 134 10.04 5.60 -26.71
CA LEU A 134 8.77 5.95 -27.32
C LEU A 134 7.93 6.75 -26.32
N PHE A 135 7.50 7.95 -26.73
CA PHE A 135 6.60 8.81 -25.98
C PHE A 135 5.17 8.75 -26.55
N GLU A 136 4.21 9.27 -25.79
CA GLU A 136 2.78 9.24 -26.14
C GLU A 136 2.42 10.01 -27.41
N ASP A 137 3.28 10.92 -27.87
CA ASP A 137 3.15 11.60 -29.15
C ASP A 137 3.50 10.71 -30.36
N GLY A 138 3.89 9.47 -30.12
CA GLY A 138 4.29 8.50 -31.12
C GLY A 138 5.72 8.66 -31.64
N LYS A 139 6.47 9.60 -31.13
CA LYS A 139 7.86 9.84 -31.49
C LYS A 139 8.81 9.21 -30.47
N ARG A 140 10.05 9.01 -30.94
CA ARG A 140 11.13 8.48 -30.08
C ARG A 140 12.14 9.56 -29.79
N TYR A 141 12.56 9.61 -28.53
CA TYR A 141 13.49 10.61 -28.04
C TYR A 141 14.65 9.95 -27.30
N LYS A 142 15.83 10.52 -27.46
CA LYS A 142 17.03 10.12 -26.76
C LYS A 142 17.68 11.31 -26.09
N GLU A 143 18.21 11.08 -24.90
CA GLU A 143 19.03 12.05 -24.21
C GLU A 143 20.24 12.44 -25.05
N SER A 144 20.47 13.75 -25.23
CA SER A 144 21.61 14.31 -25.93
C SER A 144 22.54 14.96 -24.92
N GLN A 145 23.70 14.35 -24.72
CA GLN A 145 24.70 14.86 -23.76
C GLN A 145 25.69 15.87 -24.39
N LYS A 146 25.45 16.31 -25.61
CA LYS A 146 26.45 17.12 -26.36
C LYS A 146 26.73 18.52 -25.78
N ASP A 147 25.79 19.07 -25.00
CA ASP A 147 25.90 20.42 -24.44
C ASP A 147 25.89 20.40 -22.89
N ASN A 148 26.50 19.40 -22.33
CA ASN A 148 26.42 19.12 -20.92
C ASN A 148 27.35 20.00 -20.06
N GLY A 149 27.14 21.33 -20.09
CA GLY A 149 27.78 22.27 -19.15
C GLY A 149 27.29 22.21 -17.74
N GLY A 150 26.64 21.09 -17.37
CA GLY A 150 25.92 20.83 -16.14
C GLY A 150 24.49 20.34 -16.46
N ILE A 151 23.89 19.59 -15.56
CA ILE A 151 22.53 19.11 -15.72
C ILE A 151 21.59 20.29 -15.53
N LYS A 152 20.86 20.67 -16.59
CA LYS A 152 19.79 21.66 -16.53
C LYS A 152 18.46 20.96 -16.51
N GLU A 153 17.70 21.20 -15.45
CA GLU A 153 16.41 20.53 -15.23
C GLU A 153 15.27 21.39 -15.77
N SER A 154 14.49 20.86 -16.68
CA SER A 154 13.30 21.53 -17.20
C SER A 154 12.14 21.31 -16.24
N LEU A 155 11.99 22.17 -15.25
CA LEU A 155 10.89 22.08 -14.28
C LEU A 155 9.59 22.67 -14.83
N ASN A 156 9.68 23.82 -15.51
CA ASN A 156 8.55 24.63 -15.95
C ASN A 156 8.39 24.71 -17.47
N GLY A 157 9.11 23.89 -18.23
CA GLY A 157 9.10 23.90 -19.68
C GLY A 157 10.12 24.85 -20.31
N GLU A 158 11.18 25.12 -19.63
CA GLU A 158 12.29 25.94 -20.08
C GLU A 158 12.84 25.39 -21.43
N LYS A 159 13.42 26.25 -22.26
CA LYS A 159 13.89 25.93 -23.61
C LYS A 159 12.85 25.32 -24.58
N ASN A 160 11.57 25.57 -24.36
CA ASN A 160 10.47 25.07 -25.19
C ASN A 160 10.37 23.55 -25.31
N ASN A 161 10.90 22.82 -24.34
CA ASN A 161 10.82 21.35 -24.26
C ASN A 161 9.82 20.90 -23.21
N TYR A 162 8.60 21.44 -23.27
CA TYR A 162 7.58 21.29 -22.25
C TYR A 162 7.25 19.84 -21.94
N GLN A 163 7.18 18.96 -22.95
CA GLN A 163 6.80 17.56 -22.76
C GLN A 163 7.74 16.76 -21.86
N PHE A 164 8.98 17.21 -21.67
CA PHE A 164 9.95 16.61 -20.76
C PHE A 164 10.04 17.35 -19.43
N SER A 165 9.32 18.46 -19.27
CA SER A 165 9.33 19.22 -18.03
C SER A 165 8.60 18.47 -16.90
N ALA A 166 8.93 18.81 -15.65
CA ALA A 166 8.23 18.29 -14.49
C ALA A 166 6.74 18.66 -14.48
N ARG A 167 6.36 19.85 -14.97
CA ARG A 167 4.95 20.24 -15.13
C ARG A 167 4.18 19.31 -16.06
N ALA A 168 4.81 18.87 -17.14
CA ALA A 168 4.17 17.98 -18.11
C ALA A 168 3.80 16.61 -17.50
N VAL A 169 4.54 16.15 -16.51
CA VAL A 169 4.17 14.94 -15.76
C VAL A 169 2.82 15.12 -15.08
N ILE A 170 2.64 16.23 -14.37
CA ILE A 170 1.37 16.55 -13.70
C ILE A 170 0.23 16.63 -14.71
N ASP A 171 0.47 17.30 -15.84
CA ASP A 171 -0.53 17.47 -16.90
C ASP A 171 -0.94 16.12 -17.51
N ARG A 172 0.01 15.19 -17.72
CA ARG A 172 -0.29 13.85 -18.24
C ARG A 172 -1.21 13.07 -17.31
N TYR A 173 -0.91 13.04 -16.01
CA TYR A 173 -1.79 12.38 -15.03
C TYR A 173 -3.19 13.00 -15.06
N LYS A 174 -3.28 14.32 -15.10
CA LYS A 174 -4.56 15.03 -15.17
C LYS A 174 -5.31 14.74 -16.47
N ASN A 175 -4.64 14.77 -17.61
CA ASN A 175 -5.24 14.54 -18.92
C ASN A 175 -5.76 13.11 -19.09
N HIS A 176 -5.13 12.15 -18.43
CA HIS A 176 -5.57 10.75 -18.41
C HIS A 176 -6.47 10.40 -17.23
N ASP A 177 -6.89 11.40 -16.45
CA ASP A 177 -7.71 11.20 -15.24
C ASP A 177 -7.12 10.14 -14.28
N MET A 178 -5.82 10.26 -14.00
CA MET A 178 -5.07 9.37 -13.13
C MET A 178 -4.74 10.03 -11.79
N PRO A 179 -4.96 9.35 -10.66
CA PRO A 179 -4.49 9.84 -9.36
C PRO A 179 -2.99 10.04 -9.29
N LEU A 180 -2.58 11.18 -8.71
CA LEU A 180 -1.19 11.52 -8.42
C LEU A 180 -1.12 12.35 -7.14
N GLY A 181 -0.40 11.89 -6.14
CA GLY A 181 -0.26 12.62 -4.87
C GLY A 181 1.01 13.46 -4.78
N TRP A 182 2.09 13.02 -5.40
CA TRP A 182 3.38 13.67 -5.32
C TRP A 182 4.23 13.41 -6.58
N LEU A 183 5.13 14.35 -6.86
CA LEU A 183 6.05 14.28 -7.96
C LEU A 183 7.47 14.58 -7.48
N LEU A 184 8.43 13.81 -7.92
CA LEU A 184 9.85 14.00 -7.67
C LEU A 184 10.58 14.16 -8.99
N PRO A 185 10.83 15.42 -9.43
CA PRO A 185 11.60 15.66 -10.64
C PRO A 185 13.05 15.27 -10.42
N ASN A 186 13.69 14.87 -11.51
CA ASN A 186 15.07 14.38 -11.57
C ASN A 186 15.44 13.38 -10.47
N ASP A 187 15.60 12.17 -10.90
CA ASP A 187 16.18 11.12 -10.09
C ASP A 187 17.60 10.85 -10.56
N GLY A 188 18.54 11.26 -9.76
CA GLY A 188 19.77 10.52 -9.75
C GLY A 188 21.06 11.20 -10.12
N TYR A 189 21.21 12.37 -10.71
CA TYR A 189 22.58 12.84 -11.07
C TYR A 189 22.80 14.36 -11.03
N GLY A 190 21.94 15.10 -10.41
CA GLY A 190 22.09 16.54 -10.31
C GLY A 190 21.49 17.10 -9.03
N ALA A 191 21.46 18.42 -8.94
CA ALA A 191 20.81 19.10 -7.82
C ALA A 191 19.28 18.98 -7.84
N GLY A 192 18.69 18.46 -8.92
CA GLY A 192 17.25 18.24 -9.06
C GLY A 192 16.44 19.49 -9.43
N TYR A 193 17.05 20.66 -9.50
CA TYR A 193 16.38 21.90 -9.83
C TYR A 193 17.31 22.97 -10.43
N GLY A 194 18.54 22.61 -10.78
CA GLY A 194 19.53 23.53 -11.36
C GLY A 194 19.17 23.95 -12.77
N GLN A 195 18.84 25.21 -12.97
CA GLN A 195 18.47 25.80 -14.25
C GLN A 195 19.13 27.13 -14.53
N THR A 196 19.44 27.90 -13.49
CA THR A 196 20.02 29.24 -13.60
C THR A 196 21.44 29.29 -13.03
N GLU A 197 22.10 30.44 -13.22
CA GLU A 197 23.48 30.67 -12.75
C GLU A 197 23.58 30.95 -11.23
N THR A 198 22.43 31.04 -10.53
CA THR A 198 22.41 31.34 -9.10
C THR A 198 21.56 30.31 -8.36
N LEU A 199 21.94 29.97 -7.13
CA LEU A 199 21.17 29.11 -6.27
C LEU A 199 19.79 29.70 -5.96
N ASP A 200 19.70 31.00 -5.68
CA ASP A 200 18.43 31.66 -5.42
C ASP A 200 17.50 31.63 -6.65
N GLY A 201 18.03 31.80 -7.85
CA GLY A 201 17.27 31.64 -9.08
C GLY A 201 16.74 30.22 -9.26
N ASN A 202 17.55 29.22 -8.94
CA ASN A 202 17.14 27.82 -8.97
C ASN A 202 16.03 27.50 -7.94
N ILE A 203 16.13 28.04 -6.72
CA ILE A 203 15.09 27.92 -5.69
C ILE A 203 13.78 28.58 -6.14
N GLN A 204 13.83 29.74 -6.81
CA GLN A 204 12.63 30.41 -7.35
C GLN A 204 11.99 29.57 -8.49
N ASN A 205 12.80 28.97 -9.34
CA ASN A 205 12.30 28.08 -10.38
C ASN A 205 11.61 26.83 -9.78
N LEU A 206 12.22 26.23 -8.76
CA LEU A 206 11.63 25.11 -8.00
C LEU A 206 10.33 25.53 -7.31
N LYS A 207 10.28 26.72 -6.70
CA LYS A 207 9.07 27.28 -6.12
C LYS A 207 7.95 27.42 -7.14
N SER A 208 8.25 27.89 -8.32
CA SER A 208 7.28 28.01 -9.43
C SER A 208 6.65 26.68 -9.80
N LEU A 209 7.44 25.60 -9.87
CA LEU A 209 6.93 24.25 -10.03
C LEU A 209 6.09 23.81 -8.82
N GLY A 210 6.56 24.04 -7.61
CA GLY A 210 5.83 23.67 -6.39
C GLY A 210 4.48 24.37 -6.28
N ASP A 211 4.38 25.62 -6.63
CA ASP A 211 3.12 26.37 -6.64
C ASP A 211 2.15 25.79 -7.69
N TYR A 212 2.64 25.46 -8.87
CA TYR A 212 1.86 24.78 -9.92
C TYR A 212 1.37 23.40 -9.46
N ALA A 213 2.25 22.60 -8.88
CA ALA A 213 1.91 21.27 -8.37
C ALA A 213 0.82 21.33 -7.30
N ARG A 214 0.96 22.20 -6.29
CA ARG A 214 -0.02 22.37 -5.22
C ARG A 214 -1.37 22.86 -5.71
N GLN A 215 -1.42 23.71 -6.74
CA GLN A 215 -2.68 24.09 -7.39
C GLN A 215 -3.39 22.89 -8.03
N ASN A 216 -2.65 21.85 -8.39
CA ASN A 216 -3.18 20.59 -8.93
C ASN A 216 -3.26 19.46 -7.88
N GLY A 217 -3.11 19.78 -6.59
CA GLY A 217 -3.20 18.79 -5.50
C GLY A 217 -2.01 17.86 -5.35
N VAL A 218 -0.86 18.22 -5.93
CA VAL A 218 0.36 17.41 -5.97
C VAL A 218 1.46 18.09 -5.15
N GLU A 219 2.12 17.33 -4.29
CA GLU A 219 3.32 17.79 -3.57
C GLU A 219 4.58 17.49 -4.38
N ILE A 220 5.60 18.34 -4.24
CA ILE A 220 6.89 18.12 -4.90
C ILE A 220 7.92 17.54 -3.97
N GLY A 221 8.84 16.78 -4.54
CA GLY A 221 9.99 16.22 -3.88
C GLY A 221 11.26 16.30 -4.70
N LEU A 222 12.36 15.87 -4.09
CA LEU A 222 13.66 15.81 -4.75
C LEU A 222 14.39 14.52 -4.38
N TRP A 223 15.10 13.98 -5.36
CA TRP A 223 16.13 12.98 -5.14
C TRP A 223 17.31 13.60 -4.40
N THR A 224 17.89 12.88 -3.47
CA THR A 224 18.84 13.44 -2.50
C THR A 224 19.99 12.50 -2.27
N GLN A 225 21.20 13.02 -2.45
CA GLN A 225 22.45 12.45 -1.93
C GLN A 225 22.84 13.16 -0.62
N SER A 226 24.07 12.91 -0.15
CA SER A 226 24.56 13.43 1.11
C SER A 226 24.78 14.94 1.17
N ASP A 227 24.84 15.63 0.04
CA ASP A 227 25.16 17.07 -0.03
C ASP A 227 23.89 17.91 0.01
N LEU A 228 23.37 18.13 1.21
CA LEU A 228 22.10 18.82 1.45
C LEU A 228 22.22 20.33 1.62
N HIS A 229 23.43 20.83 1.86
CA HIS A 229 23.69 22.23 2.20
C HIS A 229 24.63 22.89 1.18
N PRO A 230 24.52 24.21 0.95
CA PRO A 230 25.40 24.92 0.03
C PRO A 230 26.89 24.71 0.37
N LYS A 231 27.70 24.52 -0.67
CA LYS A 231 29.15 24.39 -0.57
C LYS A 231 29.83 25.46 -1.41
N GLU A 232 30.82 26.11 -0.82
CA GLU A 232 31.65 27.09 -1.54
C GLU A 232 32.41 26.41 -2.69
N GLY A 233 32.48 27.08 -3.84
CA GLY A 233 33.20 26.58 -5.02
C GLY A 233 32.42 25.57 -5.86
N VAL A 234 31.20 25.17 -5.46
CA VAL A 234 30.32 24.31 -6.27
C VAL A 234 29.46 25.17 -7.21
N SER A 235 29.32 24.75 -8.47
CA SER A 235 28.44 25.43 -9.44
C SER A 235 27.00 25.51 -8.92
N ALA A 236 26.33 26.64 -9.17
CA ALA A 236 24.93 26.82 -8.82
C ALA A 236 24.01 25.73 -9.39
N LEU A 237 24.35 25.16 -10.54
CA LEU A 237 23.60 24.04 -11.15
C LEU A 237 23.62 22.75 -10.30
N LEU A 238 24.66 22.60 -9.46
CA LEU A 238 24.90 21.40 -8.65
C LEU A 238 24.74 21.64 -7.15
N GLN A 239 24.51 22.89 -6.74
CA GLN A 239 24.31 23.21 -5.34
C GLN A 239 22.90 22.85 -4.85
N ARG A 240 22.85 22.46 -3.58
CA ARG A 240 21.62 22.20 -2.85
C ARG A 240 21.53 23.10 -1.63
N ASP A 241 20.33 23.48 -1.27
CA ASP A 241 19.99 24.12 0.00
C ASP A 241 18.66 23.58 0.50
N ILE A 242 18.72 22.49 1.26
CA ILE A 242 17.52 21.79 1.73
C ILE A 242 16.62 22.68 2.59
N VAL A 243 17.19 23.63 3.31
CA VAL A 243 16.39 24.56 4.13
C VAL A 243 15.54 25.44 3.23
N LYS A 244 16.13 26.03 2.17
CA LYS A 244 15.39 26.84 1.20
C LYS A 244 14.43 25.99 0.35
N GLU A 245 14.81 24.76 0.00
CA GLU A 245 13.94 23.82 -0.72
C GLU A 245 12.65 23.58 0.06
N VAL A 246 12.75 23.29 1.34
CA VAL A 246 11.60 23.02 2.23
C VAL A 246 10.83 24.31 2.57
N ARG A 247 11.53 25.33 3.02
CA ARG A 247 10.92 26.57 3.51
C ARG A 247 10.36 27.44 2.39
N ASP A 248 11.15 27.67 1.34
CA ASP A 248 10.85 28.66 0.32
C ASP A 248 10.17 28.04 -0.92
N ALA A 249 10.60 26.86 -1.37
CA ALA A 249 10.02 26.16 -2.52
C ALA A 249 8.90 25.18 -2.13
N GLY A 250 8.78 24.81 -0.86
CA GLY A 250 7.72 23.95 -0.38
C GLY A 250 7.91 22.47 -0.71
N VAL A 251 9.15 22.00 -0.77
CA VAL A 251 9.45 20.56 -0.90
C VAL A 251 8.90 19.81 0.31
N ARG A 252 8.21 18.71 0.06
CA ARG A 252 7.57 17.86 1.08
C ARG A 252 7.94 16.39 0.97
N VAL A 253 8.61 15.98 -0.09
CA VAL A 253 9.02 14.60 -0.34
C VAL A 253 10.52 14.56 -0.59
N LEU A 254 11.21 13.58 -0.02
CA LEU A 254 12.63 13.34 -0.30
C LEU A 254 12.87 11.84 -0.51
N LYS A 255 13.69 11.52 -1.51
CA LYS A 255 14.20 10.18 -1.74
C LYS A 255 15.69 10.18 -1.44
N THR A 256 16.09 9.42 -0.41
CA THR A 256 17.50 9.19 -0.07
C THR A 256 17.99 7.90 -0.73
N ASP A 257 19.10 7.98 -1.42
CA ASP A 257 19.60 6.89 -2.27
C ASP A 257 21.01 6.41 -1.84
N VAL A 258 21.57 5.55 -2.63
CA VAL A 258 22.82 4.78 -2.40
C VAL A 258 24.04 5.56 -1.87
N ALA A 259 24.07 6.86 -2.01
CA ALA A 259 25.14 7.69 -1.45
C ALA A 259 25.22 7.65 0.10
N TRP A 260 24.15 7.24 0.74
CA TRP A 260 24.03 7.11 2.19
C TRP A 260 24.57 5.75 2.70
N VAL A 261 24.79 4.79 1.82
CA VAL A 261 25.29 3.44 2.16
C VAL A 261 26.79 3.47 2.45
N GLY A 262 27.54 4.31 1.76
CA GLY A 262 29.00 4.22 1.68
C GLY A 262 29.78 4.50 2.96
N ALA A 263 29.23 5.33 3.87
CA ALA A 263 29.91 5.75 5.10
C ALA A 263 29.50 4.94 6.35
N GLY A 264 28.69 3.88 6.16
CA GLY A 264 28.20 3.02 7.21
C GLY A 264 26.81 3.38 7.72
N TYR A 265 26.25 2.52 8.54
CA TYR A 265 24.82 2.55 8.89
C TYR A 265 24.43 3.74 9.77
N SER A 266 25.33 4.21 10.62
CA SER A 266 25.08 5.43 11.41
C SER A 266 24.98 6.67 10.52
N PHE A 267 25.74 6.74 9.45
CA PHE A 267 25.69 7.83 8.48
C PHE A 267 24.35 7.83 7.73
N GLY A 268 23.90 6.67 7.22
CA GLY A 268 22.61 6.54 6.56
C GLY A 268 21.45 6.93 7.47
N LEU A 269 21.43 6.45 8.71
CA LEU A 269 20.40 6.82 9.69
C LEU A 269 20.42 8.32 10.02
N ASN A 270 21.61 8.91 10.22
CA ASN A 270 21.73 10.33 10.51
C ASN A 270 21.26 11.20 9.36
N GLY A 271 21.55 10.83 8.11
CA GLY A 271 21.09 11.55 6.93
C GLY A 271 19.57 11.60 6.83
N VAL A 272 18.92 10.48 7.07
CA VAL A 272 17.44 10.41 7.11
C VAL A 272 16.89 11.21 8.28
N ALA A 273 17.53 11.16 9.44
CA ALA A 273 17.13 11.92 10.64
C ALA A 273 17.26 13.44 10.45
N ASP A 274 18.34 13.90 9.82
CA ASP A 274 18.53 15.32 9.52
C ASP A 274 17.38 15.88 8.69
N VAL A 275 17.04 15.19 7.61
CA VAL A 275 15.89 15.56 6.76
C VAL A 275 14.58 15.47 7.54
N GLY A 276 14.42 14.44 8.37
CA GLY A 276 13.27 14.24 9.23
C GLY A 276 13.04 15.39 10.24
N HIS A 277 14.10 16.06 10.67
CA HIS A 277 14.03 17.24 11.53
C HIS A 277 13.86 18.56 10.75
N ILE A 278 14.50 18.66 9.60
CA ILE A 278 14.41 19.86 8.74
C ILE A 278 12.98 20.06 8.22
N MET A 279 12.31 18.98 7.84
CA MET A 279 10.97 19.04 7.26
C MET A 279 9.94 19.72 8.18
N PRO A 280 9.72 19.31 9.42
CA PRO A 280 8.78 20.03 10.31
C PRO A 280 9.27 21.40 10.74
N TYR A 281 10.57 21.57 10.99
CA TYR A 281 11.11 22.81 11.52
C TYR A 281 11.01 23.98 10.53
N TYR A 282 11.37 23.74 9.27
CA TYR A 282 11.34 24.78 8.22
C TYR A 282 10.10 24.70 7.33
N GLY A 283 9.35 23.63 7.38
CA GLY A 283 8.20 23.35 6.53
C GLY A 283 6.84 23.56 7.21
N SER A 284 6.75 24.48 8.19
CA SER A 284 5.49 24.78 8.89
C SER A 284 4.89 23.54 9.56
N ASP A 285 5.70 22.84 10.35
CA ASP A 285 5.32 21.61 11.07
C ASP A 285 4.98 20.43 10.12
N ALA A 286 5.46 20.49 8.87
CA ALA A 286 5.16 19.45 7.89
C ALA A 286 5.66 18.08 8.33
N ARG A 287 4.79 17.09 8.17
CA ARG A 287 5.09 15.68 8.43
C ARG A 287 6.13 15.19 7.44
N PRO A 288 7.20 14.52 7.85
CA PRO A 288 8.20 14.01 6.93
C PRO A 288 7.60 12.94 6.00
N PHE A 289 7.93 13.02 4.72
CA PHE A 289 7.71 11.97 3.75
C PHE A 289 9.03 11.69 3.03
N ILE A 290 9.76 10.74 3.57
CA ILE A 290 11.09 10.35 3.10
C ILE A 290 11.01 8.90 2.63
N ILE A 291 11.56 8.61 1.45
CA ILE A 291 11.69 7.26 0.92
C ILE A 291 13.18 6.94 0.92
N SER A 292 13.58 5.89 1.63
CA SER A 292 14.97 5.49 1.78
C SER A 292 15.19 4.03 1.40
N LEU A 293 16.32 3.78 0.78
CA LEU A 293 16.84 2.43 0.56
C LEU A 293 17.71 1.98 1.74
N ASP A 294 18.41 2.92 2.32
CA ASP A 294 19.29 2.72 3.45
C ASP A 294 18.52 2.74 4.76
N GLY A 295 19.08 2.10 5.76
CA GLY A 295 18.48 2.16 7.07
C GLY A 295 19.22 1.33 8.10
N TRP A 296 18.79 1.51 9.32
CA TRP A 296 19.19 0.76 10.49
C TRP A 296 18.05 0.81 11.52
N ALA A 297 18.30 0.29 12.73
CA ALA A 297 17.29 0.44 13.79
C ALA A 297 16.95 1.92 14.04
N GLY A 298 15.68 2.29 13.87
CA GLY A 298 15.21 3.67 14.02
C GLY A 298 14.84 4.39 12.73
N THR A 299 15.15 3.84 11.56
CA THR A 299 14.79 4.46 10.27
C THR A 299 13.28 4.67 10.13
N GLN A 300 12.45 3.76 10.65
CA GLN A 300 10.99 3.86 10.62
C GLN A 300 10.43 5.14 11.24
N ARG A 301 11.18 5.73 12.17
CA ARG A 301 10.79 7.00 12.80
C ARG A 301 10.74 8.18 11.84
N TYR A 302 11.50 8.09 10.74
CA TYR A 302 11.70 9.20 9.80
C TYR A 302 11.21 8.88 8.40
N ALA A 303 11.33 7.62 7.95
CA ALA A 303 11.19 7.25 6.55
C ALA A 303 10.34 6.01 6.33
N GLY A 304 9.77 5.93 5.12
CA GLY A 304 9.38 4.69 4.47
C GLY A 304 10.53 4.12 3.65
N ILE A 305 10.41 2.86 3.28
CA ILE A 305 11.46 2.12 2.57
C ILE A 305 10.96 1.74 1.18
N TRP A 306 11.84 1.83 0.17
CA TRP A 306 11.62 1.10 -1.07
C TRP A 306 12.66 -0.03 -1.20
N SER A 307 12.30 -1.07 -1.94
CA SER A 307 13.10 -2.31 -1.99
C SER A 307 14.33 -2.24 -2.92
N GLY A 308 14.55 -1.12 -3.60
CA GLY A 308 15.66 -0.92 -4.55
C GLY A 308 15.24 -1.07 -6.01
N ASP A 309 16.24 -1.13 -6.91
CA ASP A 309 16.06 -1.15 -8.35
C ASP A 309 15.89 -2.55 -8.90
N GLN A 310 14.74 -2.87 -9.49
CA GLN A 310 14.46 -4.18 -10.05
C GLN A 310 13.99 -4.10 -11.51
N THR A 311 14.11 -5.22 -12.20
CA THR A 311 13.61 -5.39 -13.56
C THR A 311 12.10 -5.59 -13.56
N GLY A 312 11.37 -4.82 -14.34
CA GLY A 312 9.93 -4.96 -14.56
C GLY A 312 9.57 -5.94 -15.66
N GLY A 313 8.25 -6.15 -15.85
CA GLY A 313 7.69 -7.04 -16.86
C GLY A 313 7.89 -8.53 -16.61
N VAL A 314 8.30 -8.91 -15.41
CA VAL A 314 8.57 -10.29 -14.99
C VAL A 314 7.78 -10.66 -13.74
N TRP A 315 7.27 -11.88 -13.71
CA TRP A 315 6.46 -12.37 -12.59
C TRP A 315 7.24 -12.49 -11.28
N GLU A 316 8.52 -12.78 -11.36
CA GLU A 316 9.38 -12.86 -10.18
C GLU A 316 9.36 -11.59 -9.35
N TYR A 317 9.23 -10.43 -10.00
CA TYR A 317 9.12 -9.12 -9.36
C TYR A 317 7.93 -9.06 -8.39
N ILE A 318 6.75 -9.50 -8.81
CA ILE A 318 5.56 -9.55 -7.93
C ILE A 318 5.76 -10.61 -6.85
N ARG A 319 6.22 -11.80 -7.25
CA ARG A 319 6.35 -12.96 -6.36
C ARG A 319 7.18 -12.65 -5.13
N PHE A 320 8.37 -12.11 -5.27
CA PHE A 320 9.22 -11.88 -4.10
C PHE A 320 8.82 -10.63 -3.29
N HIS A 321 8.13 -9.66 -3.89
CA HIS A 321 7.73 -8.46 -3.17
C HIS A 321 6.62 -8.72 -2.14
N ILE A 322 5.74 -9.67 -2.36
CA ILE A 322 4.67 -9.96 -1.40
C ILE A 322 5.26 -10.34 -0.04
N PRO A 323 6.11 -11.37 0.11
CA PRO A 323 6.75 -11.67 1.38
C PRO A 323 7.70 -10.56 1.87
N THR A 324 8.31 -9.77 0.98
CA THR A 324 9.12 -8.60 1.34
C THR A 324 8.29 -7.57 2.12
N TYR A 325 7.11 -7.25 1.63
CA TYR A 325 6.22 -6.27 2.29
C TYR A 325 5.69 -6.78 3.63
N ILE A 326 5.36 -8.07 3.70
CA ILE A 326 4.95 -8.71 4.97
C ILE A 326 6.09 -8.63 5.99
N GLY A 327 7.30 -8.99 5.58
CA GLY A 327 8.49 -9.00 6.46
C GLY A 327 8.92 -7.61 6.91
N SER A 328 8.72 -6.59 6.09
CA SER A 328 8.98 -5.18 6.44
C SER A 328 8.14 -4.75 7.65
N GLY A 329 6.84 -5.03 7.64
CA GLY A 329 5.94 -4.75 8.77
C GLY A 329 6.35 -5.48 10.05
N LEU A 330 6.75 -6.76 9.92
CA LEU A 330 7.22 -7.58 11.05
C LEU A 330 8.60 -7.16 11.58
N SER A 331 9.31 -6.34 10.84
CA SER A 331 10.59 -5.73 11.25
C SER A 331 10.47 -4.33 11.83
N GLY A 332 9.23 -3.85 12.05
CA GLY A 332 8.97 -2.52 12.56
C GLY A 332 9.04 -1.40 11.50
N GLN A 333 9.00 -1.74 10.21
CA GLN A 333 9.04 -0.82 9.08
C GLN A 333 7.76 -0.95 8.24
N PRO A 334 6.61 -0.45 8.73
CA PRO A 334 5.32 -0.68 8.10
C PRO A 334 5.12 0.10 6.79
N ASN A 335 5.87 1.17 6.57
CA ASN A 335 5.79 2.01 5.37
C ASN A 335 6.76 1.48 4.32
N ILE A 336 6.29 0.63 3.44
CA ILE A 336 7.07 -0.04 2.40
C ILE A 336 6.51 0.24 1.01
N THR A 337 7.38 0.35 0.03
CA THR A 337 7.05 0.44 -1.38
C THR A 337 8.10 -0.24 -2.26
N SER A 338 7.81 -0.34 -3.54
CA SER A 338 8.72 -0.73 -4.61
C SER A 338 8.32 0.00 -5.89
N ASP A 339 9.24 0.07 -6.85
CA ASP A 339 8.92 0.68 -8.14
C ASP A 339 7.74 -0.05 -8.81
N MET A 340 6.77 0.69 -9.32
CA MET A 340 5.65 0.08 -10.03
C MET A 340 6.16 -0.62 -11.30
N ASP A 341 5.96 -1.95 -11.37
CA ASP A 341 6.46 -2.79 -12.47
C ASP A 341 7.97 -2.63 -12.72
N GLY A 342 8.77 -2.51 -11.64
CA GLY A 342 10.20 -2.30 -11.66
C GLY A 342 10.63 -0.92 -12.17
N ILE A 343 11.91 -0.58 -11.95
CA ILE A 343 12.50 0.67 -12.47
C ILE A 343 12.80 0.58 -13.97
N PHE A 344 13.28 -0.59 -14.42
CA PHE A 344 13.56 -0.85 -15.83
C PHE A 344 12.29 -1.37 -16.50
N GLY A 345 11.45 -0.46 -16.96
CA GLY A 345 10.10 -0.73 -17.42
C GLY A 345 9.96 -1.94 -18.33
N GLY A 346 9.07 -2.83 -17.95
CA GLY A 346 8.64 -3.96 -18.76
C GLY A 346 7.52 -3.56 -19.71
N ARG A 347 7.34 -4.35 -20.78
CA ARG A 347 6.23 -4.20 -21.71
C ARG A 347 5.20 -5.32 -21.59
N ASN A 348 5.27 -6.08 -20.52
CA ASN A 348 4.30 -7.12 -20.25
C ASN A 348 3.06 -6.51 -19.61
N VAL A 349 2.02 -6.33 -20.42
CA VAL A 349 0.74 -5.72 -20.01
C VAL A 349 0.12 -6.46 -18.82
N GLN A 350 0.17 -7.79 -18.81
CA GLN A 350 -0.40 -8.61 -17.75
C GLN A 350 0.33 -8.38 -16.40
N VAL A 351 1.66 -8.44 -16.40
CA VAL A 351 2.46 -8.18 -15.19
C VAL A 351 2.25 -6.76 -14.67
N ASN A 352 2.23 -5.77 -15.58
CA ASN A 352 1.98 -4.37 -15.23
C ASN A 352 0.62 -4.21 -14.51
N ILE A 353 -0.45 -4.71 -15.10
CA ILE A 353 -1.79 -4.66 -14.50
C ILE A 353 -1.82 -5.38 -13.14
N ARG A 354 -1.24 -6.58 -13.06
CA ARG A 354 -1.24 -7.35 -11.80
C ARG A 354 -0.46 -6.65 -10.70
N ASP A 355 0.59 -5.92 -11.03
CA ASP A 355 1.36 -5.14 -10.06
C ASP A 355 0.57 -3.92 -9.55
N PHE A 356 -0.11 -3.18 -10.42
CA PHE A 356 -1.03 -2.10 -10.00
C PHE A 356 -2.15 -2.61 -9.09
N GLN A 357 -2.68 -3.79 -9.38
CA GLN A 357 -3.80 -4.36 -8.62
C GLN A 357 -3.44 -4.59 -7.15
N TRP A 358 -2.41 -5.37 -6.85
CA TRP A 358 -2.12 -5.69 -5.47
C TRP A 358 -1.57 -4.50 -4.68
N LYS A 359 -0.84 -3.59 -5.35
CA LYS A 359 -0.32 -2.38 -4.72
C LYS A 359 -1.40 -1.36 -4.32
N THR A 360 -2.61 -1.49 -4.82
CA THR A 360 -3.78 -0.77 -4.30
C THR A 360 -3.96 -0.99 -2.79
N PHE A 361 -3.69 -2.20 -2.31
CA PHE A 361 -3.77 -2.61 -0.91
C PHE A 361 -2.40 -2.61 -0.24
N THR A 362 -1.68 -1.50 -0.39
CA THR A 362 -0.36 -1.25 0.21
C THR A 362 -0.25 0.22 0.66
N PRO A 363 0.70 0.56 1.55
CA PRO A 363 0.81 1.93 2.05
C PRO A 363 1.15 2.96 0.98
N MET A 364 2.19 2.68 0.19
CA MET A 364 2.77 3.63 -0.77
C MET A 364 2.84 3.03 -2.18
N GLU A 365 2.76 3.88 -3.18
CA GLU A 365 3.00 3.52 -4.58
C GLU A 365 4.01 4.48 -5.20
N LEU A 366 5.00 3.91 -5.85
CA LEU A 366 6.11 4.64 -6.47
C LEU A 366 6.24 4.22 -7.93
N ASN A 367 6.08 5.15 -8.86
CA ASN A 367 6.30 4.92 -10.27
C ASN A 367 7.57 5.67 -10.72
N MET A 368 8.59 4.92 -11.08
CA MET A 368 9.89 5.47 -11.50
C MET A 368 10.02 5.45 -13.01
N ASP A 369 10.19 6.62 -13.61
CA ASP A 369 10.27 6.82 -15.04
C ASP A 369 11.67 7.30 -15.46
N GLY A 370 12.15 6.89 -16.63
CA GLY A 370 13.42 7.37 -17.18
C GLY A 370 14.52 6.34 -17.38
N TRP A 371 14.32 5.11 -16.96
CA TRP A 371 15.35 4.06 -17.00
C TRP A 371 15.02 2.87 -17.91
N GLY A 372 13.78 2.80 -18.37
CA GLY A 372 13.30 1.71 -19.23
C GLY A 372 13.37 2.05 -20.73
N ALA A 373 12.78 1.15 -21.54
CA ALA A 373 12.65 1.32 -22.98
C ALA A 373 11.37 2.08 -23.38
N ASN A 374 10.53 2.46 -22.43
CA ASN A 374 9.27 3.16 -22.60
C ASN A 374 8.94 3.98 -21.36
N GLU A 375 8.01 4.89 -21.51
CA GLU A 375 7.45 5.64 -20.38
C GLU A 375 6.79 4.74 -19.37
N LYS A 376 6.80 5.13 -18.09
CA LYS A 376 6.31 4.38 -16.94
C LYS A 376 5.03 4.95 -16.35
N TYR A 377 4.19 5.58 -17.12
CA TYR A 377 2.87 6.07 -16.66
C TYR A 377 1.87 4.93 -16.54
N PRO A 378 0.83 5.08 -15.72
CA PRO A 378 -0.25 4.08 -15.63
C PRO A 378 -0.93 3.77 -16.97
N HIS A 379 -0.88 4.71 -17.91
CA HIS A 379 -1.47 4.59 -19.24
C HIS A 379 -0.46 4.18 -20.35
N ALA A 380 0.82 4.01 -20.02
CA ALA A 380 1.88 3.85 -21.03
C ALA A 380 1.73 2.62 -21.93
N LEU A 381 1.10 1.56 -21.46
CA LEU A 381 0.92 0.31 -22.20
C LEU A 381 -0.42 0.24 -22.96
N GLY A 382 -1.17 1.33 -23.01
CA GLY A 382 -2.44 1.40 -23.75
C GLY A 382 -3.59 0.66 -23.06
N GLU A 383 -4.66 0.40 -23.83
CA GLU A 383 -5.81 -0.36 -23.32
C GLU A 383 -5.58 -1.88 -23.41
N PRO A 384 -6.10 -2.69 -22.46
CA PRO A 384 -6.98 -2.30 -21.34
C PRO A 384 -6.24 -1.83 -20.09
N ALA A 385 -4.90 -1.78 -20.10
CA ALA A 385 -4.10 -1.41 -18.93
C ALA A 385 -4.47 -0.02 -18.41
N THR A 386 -4.65 0.96 -19.27
CA THR A 386 -5.04 2.33 -18.89
C THR A 386 -6.32 2.34 -18.05
N SER A 387 -7.37 1.69 -18.52
CA SER A 387 -8.66 1.63 -17.81
C SER A 387 -8.56 0.87 -16.48
N ILE A 388 -7.90 -0.27 -16.48
CA ILE A 388 -7.78 -1.13 -15.30
C ILE A 388 -6.90 -0.45 -14.25
N ASN A 389 -5.75 0.09 -14.62
CA ASN A 389 -4.85 0.79 -13.70
C ASN A 389 -5.53 2.03 -13.10
N ARG A 390 -6.27 2.80 -13.91
CA ARG A 390 -7.07 3.91 -13.40
C ARG A 390 -8.08 3.45 -12.36
N TRP A 391 -8.80 2.38 -12.62
CA TRP A 391 -9.77 1.84 -11.68
C TRP A 391 -9.13 1.51 -10.33
N TYR A 392 -8.00 0.81 -10.33
CA TYR A 392 -7.31 0.45 -9.09
C TYR A 392 -6.71 1.66 -8.36
N LEU A 393 -6.18 2.65 -9.06
CA LEU A 393 -5.73 3.91 -8.46
C LEU A 393 -6.89 4.71 -7.85
N LYS A 394 -8.05 4.75 -8.53
CA LYS A 394 -9.28 5.36 -7.99
C LYS A 394 -9.79 4.61 -6.77
N LEU A 395 -9.78 3.27 -6.81
CA LEU A 395 -10.15 2.44 -5.65
C LEU A 395 -9.25 2.74 -4.45
N LYS A 396 -7.95 2.87 -4.66
CA LYS A 396 -7.02 3.26 -3.58
C LYS A 396 -7.39 4.62 -2.99
N SER A 397 -7.78 5.59 -3.81
CA SER A 397 -8.25 6.90 -3.34
C SER A 397 -9.55 6.83 -2.54
N GLU A 398 -10.50 6.00 -2.97
CA GLU A 398 -11.75 5.76 -2.24
C GLU A 398 -11.53 5.09 -0.88
N LEU A 399 -10.54 4.22 -0.77
CA LEU A 399 -10.16 3.51 0.46
C LEU A 399 -9.35 4.37 1.44
N MET A 400 -9.07 5.63 1.15
CA MET A 400 -8.24 6.50 1.99
C MET A 400 -8.65 6.52 3.46
N PRO A 401 -9.92 6.66 3.85
CA PRO A 401 -10.29 6.66 5.27
C PRO A 401 -9.97 5.35 5.98
N TYR A 402 -10.16 4.23 5.30
CA TYR A 402 -9.76 2.91 5.81
C TYR A 402 -8.25 2.77 5.94
N ALA A 403 -7.52 3.07 4.86
CA ALA A 403 -6.06 2.99 4.80
C ALA A 403 -5.41 3.88 5.86
N TYR A 404 -5.92 5.09 6.03
CA TYR A 404 -5.40 6.04 7.00
C TYR A 404 -5.64 5.61 8.45
N SER A 405 -6.79 4.98 8.73
CA SER A 405 -7.09 4.42 10.04
C SER A 405 -6.15 3.26 10.41
N ILE A 406 -5.90 2.33 9.48
CA ILE A 406 -4.95 1.24 9.73
C ILE A 406 -3.48 1.70 9.73
N ALA A 407 -3.16 2.79 9.03
CA ALA A 407 -1.85 3.42 9.12
C ALA A 407 -1.60 4.03 10.52
N LYS A 408 -2.64 4.58 11.15
CA LYS A 408 -2.55 5.04 12.54
C LYS A 408 -2.33 3.87 13.51
N GLU A 409 -2.97 2.74 13.29
CA GLU A 409 -2.68 1.51 14.07
C GLU A 409 -1.23 1.06 13.91
N ALA A 410 -0.66 1.21 12.72
CA ALA A 410 0.73 0.83 12.45
C ALA A 410 1.76 1.66 13.23
N VAL A 411 1.43 2.90 13.58
CA VAL A 411 2.26 3.72 14.49
C VAL A 411 2.39 3.05 15.86
N ASP A 412 1.37 2.32 16.27
CA ASP A 412 1.28 1.64 17.57
C ASP A 412 1.56 0.11 17.47
N GLY A 413 2.18 -0.35 16.39
CA GLY A 413 2.74 -1.68 16.26
C GLY A 413 1.98 -2.68 15.39
N MET A 414 0.72 -2.44 15.02
CA MET A 414 -0.01 -3.33 14.13
C MET A 414 0.17 -2.89 12.67
N PRO A 415 0.96 -3.59 11.85
CA PRO A 415 1.25 -3.16 10.49
C PRO A 415 -0.01 -3.11 9.61
N MET A 416 0.04 -2.27 8.56
CA MET A 416 -1.02 -2.19 7.55
C MET A 416 -1.08 -3.49 6.73
N ILE A 417 0.07 -3.96 6.26
CA ILE A 417 0.22 -5.25 5.60
C ILE A 417 0.54 -6.28 6.69
N ARG A 418 -0.39 -7.18 6.94
CA ARG A 418 -0.33 -8.13 8.04
C ARG A 418 -0.06 -9.53 7.54
N ALA A 419 0.96 -10.18 8.09
CA ALA A 419 1.07 -11.63 7.99
C ALA A 419 -0.21 -12.28 8.51
N MET A 420 -0.64 -13.37 7.90
CA MET A 420 -1.89 -14.05 8.28
C MET A 420 -1.94 -14.40 9.76
N PHE A 421 -0.80 -14.78 10.36
CA PHE A 421 -0.74 -15.19 11.77
C PHE A 421 -0.99 -14.07 12.78
N LEU A 422 -0.87 -12.81 12.38
CA LEU A 422 -1.17 -11.68 13.28
C LEU A 422 -2.64 -11.64 13.71
N GLU A 423 -3.53 -12.16 12.88
CA GLU A 423 -4.96 -12.25 13.16
C GLU A 423 -5.45 -13.72 13.31
N TYR A 424 -4.77 -14.67 12.68
CA TYR A 424 -5.15 -16.08 12.62
C TYR A 424 -3.94 -16.96 12.90
N LEU A 425 -3.59 -17.07 14.19
CA LEU A 425 -2.37 -17.73 14.65
C LEU A 425 -2.50 -19.26 14.62
N ASN A 426 -1.69 -19.89 13.79
CA ASN A 426 -1.48 -21.35 13.77
C ASN A 426 -0.16 -21.69 13.06
N ALA A 427 0.25 -22.96 13.10
CA ALA A 427 1.52 -23.39 12.50
C ALA A 427 1.59 -23.14 10.99
N TYR A 428 0.48 -23.24 10.26
CA TYR A 428 0.40 -23.00 8.84
C TYR A 428 0.66 -21.51 8.48
N THR A 429 0.14 -20.60 9.30
CA THR A 429 0.26 -19.14 9.04
C THR A 429 1.57 -18.55 9.54
N GLN A 430 2.26 -19.18 10.49
CA GLN A 430 3.54 -18.71 11.02
C GLN A 430 4.73 -19.01 10.10
N GLY A 431 4.65 -20.06 9.31
CA GLY A 431 5.66 -20.44 8.33
C GLY A 431 5.51 -19.70 7.00
N THR A 432 5.98 -20.33 5.93
CA THR A 432 5.99 -19.73 4.60
C THR A 432 4.80 -20.13 3.72
N ALA A 433 3.88 -20.96 4.23
CA ALA A 433 2.76 -21.47 3.44
C ALA A 433 1.82 -20.37 2.92
N THR A 434 1.67 -19.27 3.67
CA THR A 434 0.85 -18.12 3.29
C THR A 434 1.66 -16.91 2.78
N GLN A 435 2.89 -17.13 2.33
CA GLN A 435 3.82 -16.04 1.95
C GLN A 435 3.37 -15.20 0.74
N TYR A 436 2.41 -15.66 -0.06
CA TYR A 436 1.92 -14.95 -1.24
C TYR A 436 0.51 -14.40 -1.06
N GLN A 437 0.10 -14.20 0.18
CA GLN A 437 -1.11 -13.51 0.58
C GLN A 437 -0.89 -12.77 1.88
N TYR A 438 -1.72 -11.77 2.15
CA TYR A 438 -1.64 -10.98 3.38
C TYR A 438 -2.99 -10.39 3.73
N LEU A 439 -3.10 -9.86 4.95
CA LEU A 439 -4.22 -9.03 5.35
C LEU A 439 -3.83 -7.55 5.23
N TYR A 440 -4.68 -6.76 4.61
CA TYR A 440 -4.60 -5.31 4.60
C TYR A 440 -5.57 -4.73 5.63
N GLY A 441 -5.06 -4.40 6.80
CA GLY A 441 -5.88 -4.13 7.96
C GLY A 441 -6.68 -5.37 8.39
N PRO A 442 -7.75 -5.19 9.20
CA PRO A 442 -8.53 -6.31 9.74
C PRO A 442 -9.48 -6.96 8.72
N TYR A 443 -9.79 -6.31 7.59
CA TYR A 443 -10.94 -6.69 6.78
C TYR A 443 -10.64 -7.21 5.38
N PHE A 444 -9.47 -6.95 4.81
CA PHE A 444 -9.12 -7.40 3.46
C PHE A 444 -8.08 -8.51 3.48
N LEU A 445 -8.39 -9.64 2.86
CA LEU A 445 -7.43 -10.69 2.53
C LEU A 445 -7.07 -10.53 1.06
N VAL A 446 -5.80 -10.27 0.78
CA VAL A 446 -5.28 -10.00 -0.56
C VAL A 446 -4.42 -11.18 -1.00
N ALA A 447 -4.81 -11.84 -2.10
CA ALA A 447 -4.10 -12.99 -2.66
C ALA A 447 -3.73 -12.72 -4.12
N PRO A 448 -2.67 -11.94 -4.39
CA PRO A 448 -2.31 -11.51 -5.74
C PRO A 448 -2.06 -12.67 -6.71
N ILE A 449 -2.28 -12.43 -7.99
CA ILE A 449 -1.68 -13.24 -9.06
C ILE A 449 -0.20 -12.85 -9.09
N TYR A 450 0.67 -13.79 -8.77
CA TYR A 450 2.10 -13.53 -8.57
C TYR A 450 3.03 -14.34 -9.49
N GLN A 451 2.45 -15.15 -10.35
CA GLN A 451 3.18 -15.99 -11.30
C GLN A 451 2.33 -16.24 -12.55
N ALA A 452 2.98 -16.62 -13.65
CA ALA A 452 2.28 -17.06 -14.83
C ALA A 452 1.44 -18.30 -14.52
N THR A 453 0.21 -18.31 -14.98
CA THR A 453 -0.71 -19.44 -14.80
C THR A 453 -1.18 -19.95 -16.15
N LYS A 454 -1.56 -21.24 -16.19
CA LYS A 454 -2.31 -21.75 -17.33
C LYS A 454 -3.73 -21.20 -17.24
N ALA A 455 -4.10 -20.39 -18.21
CA ALA A 455 -5.44 -19.82 -18.27
C ALA A 455 -6.52 -20.91 -18.37
N ASP A 456 -7.70 -20.61 -17.83
CA ASP A 456 -8.88 -21.44 -18.04
C ASP A 456 -9.43 -21.31 -19.48
N GLU A 457 -10.54 -21.98 -19.77
CA GLU A 457 -11.18 -21.95 -21.09
C GLU A 457 -11.70 -20.55 -21.48
N GLN A 458 -11.91 -19.67 -20.51
CA GLN A 458 -12.34 -18.29 -20.67
C GLN A 458 -11.16 -17.31 -20.77
N GLY A 459 -9.94 -17.79 -20.65
CA GLY A 459 -8.73 -16.96 -20.68
C GLY A 459 -8.39 -16.27 -19.36
N ASN A 460 -8.99 -16.69 -18.26
CA ASN A 460 -8.71 -16.11 -16.93
C ASN A 460 -7.44 -16.73 -16.32
N ASP A 461 -6.68 -15.93 -15.60
CA ASP A 461 -5.66 -16.45 -14.70
C ASP A 461 -6.29 -17.27 -13.57
N ILE A 462 -5.55 -18.27 -13.10
CA ILE A 462 -6.00 -19.14 -12.00
C ILE A 462 -5.13 -18.93 -10.78
N ARG A 463 -5.74 -18.56 -9.66
CA ARG A 463 -5.08 -18.45 -8.36
C ARG A 463 -5.36 -19.70 -7.53
N ASN A 464 -4.31 -20.44 -7.21
CA ASN A 464 -4.36 -21.60 -6.32
C ASN A 464 -3.77 -21.26 -4.95
N GLY A 465 -4.07 -22.06 -3.95
CA GLY A 465 -3.47 -21.98 -2.63
C GLY A 465 -3.85 -20.74 -1.84
N ILE A 466 -5.08 -20.24 -1.97
CA ILE A 466 -5.57 -19.16 -1.13
C ILE A 466 -6.05 -19.75 0.20
N TYR A 467 -5.34 -19.48 1.27
CA TYR A 467 -5.76 -19.88 2.61
C TYR A 467 -6.84 -18.92 3.12
N LEU A 468 -8.04 -19.44 3.32
CA LEU A 468 -9.13 -18.72 3.98
C LEU A 468 -9.20 -19.15 5.43
N PRO A 469 -8.88 -18.26 6.41
CA PRO A 469 -9.00 -18.56 7.82
C PRO A 469 -10.44 -18.82 8.25
N GLU A 470 -10.61 -19.21 9.51
CA GLU A 470 -11.94 -19.37 10.11
C GLU A 470 -12.83 -18.15 9.87
N GLY A 471 -14.11 -18.41 9.58
CA GLY A 471 -15.12 -17.41 9.32
C GLY A 471 -15.69 -17.49 7.89
N VAL A 472 -16.29 -16.41 7.43
CA VAL A 472 -16.82 -16.30 6.07
C VAL A 472 -16.13 -15.16 5.37
N TRP A 473 -15.67 -15.44 4.16
CA TRP A 473 -14.95 -14.49 3.31
C TRP A 473 -15.75 -14.19 2.05
N ILE A 474 -15.77 -12.94 1.66
CA ILE A 474 -16.60 -12.44 0.56
C ILE A 474 -15.69 -11.92 -0.54
N ASP A 475 -15.84 -12.42 -1.75
CA ASP A 475 -15.19 -11.84 -2.91
C ASP A 475 -15.59 -10.35 -3.01
N TYR A 476 -14.62 -9.46 -2.90
CA TYR A 476 -14.87 -8.02 -2.85
C TYR A 476 -15.57 -7.48 -4.10
N PHE A 477 -15.29 -8.06 -5.27
CA PHE A 477 -15.84 -7.60 -6.53
C PHE A 477 -17.19 -8.23 -6.89
N THR A 478 -17.44 -9.47 -6.50
CA THR A 478 -18.68 -10.17 -6.88
C THR A 478 -19.67 -10.29 -5.74
N GLY A 479 -19.22 -10.30 -4.51
CA GLY A 479 -20.04 -10.57 -3.33
C GLY A 479 -20.26 -12.05 -3.05
N GLU A 480 -19.61 -12.94 -3.80
CA GLU A 480 -19.68 -14.38 -3.55
C GLU A 480 -19.06 -14.73 -2.20
N LYS A 481 -19.71 -15.60 -1.45
CA LYS A 481 -19.27 -16.00 -0.12
C LYS A 481 -18.59 -17.36 -0.13
N TYR A 482 -17.53 -17.45 0.66
CA TYR A 482 -16.74 -18.66 0.87
C TYR A 482 -16.63 -18.94 2.37
N ASP A 483 -16.91 -20.17 2.76
CA ASP A 483 -16.61 -20.61 4.12
C ASP A 483 -15.09 -20.74 4.29
N GLY A 484 -14.60 -20.31 5.45
CA GLY A 484 -13.20 -20.41 5.81
C GLY A 484 -12.77 -21.80 6.29
N ASN A 485 -11.62 -21.87 6.95
CA ASN A 485 -10.92 -23.10 7.34
C ASN A 485 -10.59 -24.00 6.14
N ARG A 486 -10.16 -23.40 5.05
CA ARG A 486 -9.79 -24.17 3.83
C ARG A 486 -8.79 -23.41 2.95
N ILE A 487 -8.24 -24.16 2.02
CA ILE A 487 -7.47 -23.62 0.91
C ILE A 487 -8.39 -23.59 -0.34
N LEU A 488 -8.50 -22.41 -0.92
CA LEU A 488 -9.26 -22.21 -2.15
C LEU A 488 -8.32 -22.35 -3.35
N ASN A 489 -8.67 -23.29 -4.22
CA ASN A 489 -7.99 -23.54 -5.48
C ASN A 489 -8.90 -23.25 -6.68
N ASN A 490 -8.30 -23.17 -7.87
CA ASN A 490 -9.01 -22.90 -9.12
C ASN A 490 -9.82 -21.58 -9.11
N PHE A 491 -9.36 -20.60 -8.34
CA PHE A 491 -10.01 -19.30 -8.31
C PHE A 491 -9.70 -18.53 -9.59
N ALA A 492 -10.73 -18.34 -10.42
CA ALA A 492 -10.60 -17.64 -11.69
C ALA A 492 -10.49 -16.12 -11.48
N ALA A 493 -9.47 -15.51 -12.06
CA ALA A 493 -9.22 -14.09 -12.02
C ALA A 493 -9.08 -13.52 -13.44
N PRO A 494 -10.16 -12.99 -14.04
CA PRO A 494 -10.05 -12.18 -15.25
C PRO A 494 -8.98 -11.08 -15.08
N LEU A 495 -8.42 -10.59 -16.17
CA LEU A 495 -7.31 -9.64 -16.13
C LEU A 495 -7.60 -8.41 -15.25
N TRP A 496 -8.85 -7.95 -15.20
CA TRP A 496 -9.27 -6.82 -14.37
C TRP A 496 -9.37 -7.16 -12.87
N LYS A 497 -9.42 -8.44 -12.48
CA LYS A 497 -9.77 -8.85 -11.13
C LYS A 497 -8.56 -9.25 -10.30
N LEU A 498 -8.34 -8.54 -9.18
CA LEU A 498 -7.49 -8.97 -8.10
C LEU A 498 -8.24 -9.96 -7.21
N PRO A 499 -7.70 -11.14 -6.90
CA PRO A 499 -8.24 -11.96 -5.83
C PRO A 499 -8.10 -11.25 -4.48
N VAL A 500 -9.20 -10.68 -4.01
CA VAL A 500 -9.30 -9.98 -2.72
C VAL A 500 -10.64 -10.30 -2.08
N PHE A 501 -10.60 -10.61 -0.78
CA PHE A 501 -11.75 -11.06 -0.01
C PHE A 501 -11.95 -10.13 1.18
N VAL A 502 -13.21 -9.88 1.48
CA VAL A 502 -13.62 -9.10 2.64
C VAL A 502 -14.12 -10.04 3.73
N LYS A 503 -13.68 -9.80 4.96
CA LYS A 503 -14.21 -10.51 6.12
C LYS A 503 -15.70 -10.19 6.32
N ASN A 504 -16.51 -11.22 6.51
CA ASN A 504 -17.92 -11.01 6.85
C ASN A 504 -18.04 -10.27 8.20
N GLY A 505 -18.84 -9.22 8.24
CA GLY A 505 -18.92 -8.29 9.37
C GLY A 505 -18.11 -7.00 9.18
N ALA A 506 -17.41 -6.84 8.07
CA ALA A 506 -16.57 -5.67 7.81
C ALA A 506 -17.36 -4.35 7.79
N ILE A 507 -16.72 -3.30 8.31
CA ILE A 507 -17.15 -1.91 8.28
C ILE A 507 -16.01 -1.11 7.65
N ILE A 508 -16.20 -0.67 6.41
CA ILE A 508 -15.15 -0.05 5.61
C ILE A 508 -15.48 1.42 5.38
N PRO A 509 -14.79 2.36 6.04
CA PRO A 509 -14.95 3.77 5.74
C PRO A 509 -14.32 4.09 4.38
N LEU A 510 -15.04 4.87 3.58
CA LEU A 510 -14.68 5.29 2.24
C LEU A 510 -14.81 6.80 2.08
N THR A 511 -14.25 7.33 1.01
CA THR A 511 -14.51 8.68 0.51
C THR A 511 -14.91 8.64 -0.96
N ASN A 512 -15.18 9.80 -1.55
CA ASN A 512 -15.43 9.91 -2.99
C ASN A 512 -14.18 9.49 -3.79
N PRO A 513 -14.35 8.90 -4.99
CA PRO A 513 -13.22 8.68 -5.89
C PRO A 513 -12.58 10.03 -6.25
N ASN A 514 -11.26 10.09 -6.24
CA ASN A 514 -10.54 11.34 -6.44
C ASN A 514 -9.13 11.09 -7.01
N ASN A 515 -8.46 12.14 -7.44
CA ASN A 515 -7.11 12.08 -8.00
C ASN A 515 -6.03 12.57 -7.04
N ASN A 516 -6.41 13.31 -5.98
CA ASN A 516 -5.48 13.86 -5.01
C ASN A 516 -6.24 14.36 -3.76
N VAL A 517 -5.51 14.73 -2.72
CA VAL A 517 -6.08 15.14 -1.43
C VAL A 517 -6.99 16.36 -1.52
N ASN A 518 -6.80 17.26 -2.52
CA ASN A 518 -7.66 18.44 -2.67
C ASN A 518 -9.06 18.10 -3.19
N GLU A 519 -9.23 16.95 -3.81
CA GLU A 519 -10.50 16.48 -4.35
C GLU A 519 -11.31 15.63 -3.35
N ILE A 520 -10.74 15.35 -2.17
CA ILE A 520 -11.48 14.66 -1.11
C ILE A 520 -12.61 15.57 -0.62
N ASP A 521 -13.84 15.07 -0.70
CA ASP A 521 -15.00 15.76 -0.13
C ASP A 521 -15.02 15.61 1.40
N LYS A 522 -14.60 16.66 2.10
CA LYS A 522 -14.56 16.71 3.56
C LYS A 522 -15.94 16.78 4.20
N GLY A 523 -16.98 17.09 3.41
CA GLY A 523 -18.37 17.21 3.86
C GLY A 523 -19.16 15.91 3.83
N ILE A 524 -18.54 14.78 3.43
CA ILE A 524 -19.19 13.48 3.36
C ILE A 524 -18.38 12.41 4.10
N ARG A 525 -19.07 11.48 4.73
CA ARG A 525 -18.51 10.22 5.21
C ARG A 525 -19.31 9.05 4.65
N ILE A 526 -18.62 8.03 4.19
CA ILE A 526 -19.22 6.87 3.53
C ILE A 526 -18.77 5.61 4.26
N TYR A 527 -19.72 4.72 4.56
CA TYR A 527 -19.42 3.43 5.17
C TYR A 527 -20.02 2.31 4.33
N GLU A 528 -19.15 1.41 3.85
CA GLU A 528 -19.58 0.15 3.24
C GLU A 528 -19.59 -0.94 4.31
N LEU A 529 -20.71 -1.66 4.43
CA LEU A 529 -20.92 -2.67 5.46
C LEU A 529 -21.27 -4.02 4.84
N TYR A 530 -20.75 -5.05 5.50
CA TYR A 530 -21.07 -6.46 5.30
C TYR A 530 -21.64 -7.00 6.62
N PRO A 531 -22.87 -6.67 7.02
CA PRO A 531 -23.38 -6.96 8.36
C PRO A 531 -23.39 -8.46 8.67
N TYR A 532 -22.79 -8.81 9.80
CA TYR A 532 -22.76 -10.17 10.32
C TYR A 532 -22.45 -10.17 11.81
N GLY A 533 -23.25 -10.83 12.62
CA GLY A 533 -23.04 -10.88 14.07
C GLY A 533 -22.95 -9.48 14.66
N LYS A 534 -21.95 -9.27 15.50
CA LYS A 534 -21.61 -7.96 16.08
C LYS A 534 -20.18 -7.61 15.70
N SER A 535 -20.00 -6.41 15.16
CA SER A 535 -18.69 -5.89 14.75
C SER A 535 -18.55 -4.40 15.03
N SER A 536 -17.32 -3.93 15.10
CA SER A 536 -17.01 -2.52 15.27
C SER A 536 -15.73 -2.13 14.54
N PHE A 537 -15.62 -0.85 14.18
CA PHE A 537 -14.41 -0.25 13.62
C PHE A 537 -14.23 1.16 14.17
N THR A 538 -13.00 1.52 14.48
CA THR A 538 -12.63 2.88 14.89
C THR A 538 -11.91 3.57 13.74
N GLU A 539 -12.57 4.53 13.12
CA GLU A 539 -12.00 5.40 12.09
C GLU A 539 -11.15 6.49 12.75
N TYR A 540 -10.00 6.77 12.17
CA TYR A 540 -9.13 7.86 12.57
C TYR A 540 -8.94 8.85 11.43
N ASP A 541 -8.95 10.13 11.76
CA ASP A 541 -8.65 11.22 10.83
C ASP A 541 -7.86 12.35 11.51
N ASP A 542 -7.07 13.08 10.73
CA ASP A 542 -6.35 14.28 11.15
C ASP A 542 -6.14 15.22 9.94
N ASP A 543 -5.32 16.25 10.10
CA ASP A 543 -5.06 17.21 9.02
C ASP A 543 -4.31 16.61 7.82
N GLY A 544 -3.67 15.45 8.00
CA GLY A 544 -2.98 14.70 6.94
C GLY A 544 -1.65 15.31 6.47
N VAL A 545 -1.19 16.39 7.05
CA VAL A 545 -0.03 17.15 6.58
C VAL A 545 0.97 17.52 7.65
N SER A 546 0.54 17.72 8.90
CA SER A 546 1.41 18.19 10.00
C SER A 546 1.73 17.11 11.01
N GLU A 547 2.70 17.40 11.89
CA GLU A 547 3.04 16.57 13.03
C GLU A 547 2.12 16.77 14.27
N GLU A 548 1.03 17.52 14.13
CA GLU A 548 0.09 17.77 15.24
C GLU A 548 -0.54 16.47 15.77
N TYR A 549 -0.62 15.41 14.95
CA TYR A 549 -1.10 14.10 15.40
C TYR A 549 -0.28 13.55 16.59
N LYS A 550 1.01 13.85 16.67
CA LYS A 550 1.89 13.49 17.80
C LYS A 550 1.51 14.21 19.08
N ARG A 551 0.79 15.32 18.97
CA ARG A 551 0.28 16.14 20.07
C ARG A 551 -1.21 15.89 20.36
N GLY A 552 -1.74 14.78 19.86
CA GLY A 552 -3.12 14.37 20.09
C GLY A 552 -4.17 15.11 19.28
N LYS A 553 -3.76 15.84 18.22
CA LYS A 553 -4.69 16.47 17.28
C LYS A 553 -5.15 15.47 16.25
N GLY A 554 -6.34 14.97 16.41
CA GLY A 554 -6.98 14.00 15.53
C GLY A 554 -8.40 13.73 15.99
N VAL A 555 -9.16 13.04 15.16
CA VAL A 555 -10.55 12.70 15.40
C VAL A 555 -10.72 11.18 15.27
N THR A 556 -11.39 10.59 16.24
CA THR A 556 -11.80 9.18 16.19
C THR A 556 -13.32 9.07 16.13
N THR A 557 -13.80 8.15 15.31
CA THR A 557 -15.22 7.81 15.21
C THR A 557 -15.38 6.31 15.32
N ASN A 558 -16.21 5.85 16.25
CA ASN A 558 -16.52 4.43 16.42
C ASN A 558 -17.83 4.10 15.68
N ILE A 559 -17.80 3.05 14.87
CA ILE A 559 -18.92 2.52 14.11
C ILE A 559 -19.16 1.08 14.58
N GLU A 560 -20.40 0.77 14.92
CA GLU A 560 -20.83 -0.58 15.33
C GLU A 560 -21.91 -1.09 14.39
N SER A 561 -21.90 -2.39 14.13
CA SER A 561 -22.94 -3.11 13.39
C SER A 561 -23.35 -4.35 14.14
N GLU A 562 -24.64 -4.57 14.27
CA GLU A 562 -25.21 -5.73 14.95
C GLU A 562 -26.36 -6.32 14.15
N VAL A 563 -26.34 -7.63 13.94
CA VAL A 563 -27.43 -8.39 13.31
C VAL A 563 -28.18 -9.13 14.42
N GLY A 564 -29.44 -8.74 14.62
CA GLY A 564 -30.31 -9.35 15.63
C GLY A 564 -30.91 -10.69 15.17
N SER A 565 -31.56 -11.39 16.10
CA SER A 565 -32.13 -12.74 15.89
C SER A 565 -33.23 -12.81 14.82
N LYS A 566 -33.83 -11.68 14.45
CA LYS A 566 -34.86 -11.57 13.39
C LYS A 566 -34.29 -11.11 12.06
N ASN A 567 -32.95 -11.17 11.88
CA ASN A 567 -32.25 -10.60 10.75
C ASN A 567 -32.47 -9.09 10.58
N ASP A 568 -32.60 -8.39 11.68
CA ASP A 568 -32.63 -6.93 11.71
C ASP A 568 -31.22 -6.42 11.96
N VAL A 569 -30.77 -5.46 11.17
CA VAL A 569 -29.46 -4.84 11.33
C VAL A 569 -29.62 -3.48 12.02
N THR A 570 -28.77 -3.24 13.00
CA THR A 570 -28.59 -1.91 13.59
C THR A 570 -27.14 -1.47 13.36
N VAL A 571 -26.98 -0.34 12.69
CA VAL A 571 -25.68 0.33 12.56
C VAL A 571 -25.71 1.58 13.42
N THR A 572 -24.71 1.72 14.29
CA THR A 572 -24.56 2.87 15.20
C THR A 572 -23.24 3.56 14.93
N ILE A 573 -23.29 4.85 14.56
CA ILE A 573 -22.13 5.70 14.48
C ILE A 573 -22.13 6.61 15.69
N HIS A 574 -21.16 6.43 16.58
CA HIS A 574 -21.04 7.25 17.77
C HIS A 574 -20.54 8.67 17.43
N PRO A 575 -20.78 9.67 18.29
CA PRO A 575 -20.23 11.00 18.09
C PRO A 575 -18.71 10.97 17.92
N ALA A 576 -18.21 11.68 16.92
CA ALA A 576 -16.79 11.84 16.68
C ALA A 576 -16.13 12.57 17.84
N LYS A 577 -14.97 12.11 18.26
CA LYS A 577 -14.20 12.65 19.40
C LYS A 577 -12.88 13.23 18.94
N GLY A 578 -12.52 14.39 19.44
CA GLY A 578 -11.29 15.08 19.10
C GLY A 578 -11.52 16.25 18.16
N ASP A 579 -10.43 16.84 17.71
CA ASP A 579 -10.41 17.97 16.79
C ASP A 579 -9.06 18.09 16.11
N PHE A 580 -9.02 18.72 14.96
CA PHE A 580 -7.80 19.11 14.25
C PHE A 580 -8.05 20.31 13.33
N THR A 581 -7.00 20.99 12.91
CA THR A 581 -7.09 22.16 12.04
C THR A 581 -7.72 21.81 10.69
N GLY A 582 -8.84 22.43 10.36
CA GLY A 582 -9.60 22.18 9.13
C GLY A 582 -10.62 21.03 9.22
N PHE A 583 -10.86 20.51 10.41
CA PHE A 583 -11.90 19.48 10.60
C PHE A 583 -13.30 20.04 10.29
N VAL A 584 -14.02 19.33 9.41
CA VAL A 584 -15.40 19.66 9.05
C VAL A 584 -16.36 18.81 9.88
N LYS A 585 -17.14 19.45 10.75
CA LYS A 585 -18.08 18.79 11.68
C LYS A 585 -19.42 18.46 11.01
N GLU A 586 -19.87 19.29 10.09
CA GLU A 586 -21.11 19.08 9.35
C GLU A 586 -20.86 18.14 8.18
N LYS A 587 -21.36 16.90 8.28
CA LYS A 587 -21.15 15.89 7.25
C LYS A 587 -22.45 15.20 6.83
N VAL A 588 -22.58 14.98 5.55
CA VAL A 588 -23.49 13.99 4.97
C VAL A 588 -22.99 12.59 5.33
N THR A 589 -23.91 11.70 5.70
CA THR A 589 -23.56 10.30 6.00
C THR A 589 -24.20 9.38 4.95
N GLU A 590 -23.39 8.60 4.25
CA GLU A 590 -23.83 7.59 3.29
C GLU A 590 -23.46 6.19 3.79
N PHE A 591 -24.45 5.29 3.69
CA PHE A 591 -24.26 3.86 3.96
C PHE A 591 -24.39 3.08 2.66
N ARG A 592 -23.53 2.10 2.47
CA ARG A 592 -23.57 1.11 1.39
C ARG A 592 -23.65 -0.27 2.01
N ILE A 593 -24.85 -0.82 2.08
CA ILE A 593 -25.11 -2.09 2.75
C ILE A 593 -25.16 -3.20 1.70
N ASN A 594 -24.29 -4.17 1.80
CA ASN A 594 -24.28 -5.33 0.91
C ASN A 594 -25.43 -6.27 1.28
N VAL A 595 -26.27 -6.60 0.31
CA VAL A 595 -27.47 -7.41 0.46
C VAL A 595 -27.66 -8.36 -0.74
N THR A 596 -28.55 -9.33 -0.59
CA THR A 596 -28.98 -10.20 -1.72
C THR A 596 -30.39 -9.88 -2.21
N SER A 597 -31.15 -9.13 -1.43
CA SER A 597 -32.48 -8.68 -1.79
C SER A 597 -32.84 -7.37 -1.09
N LEU A 598 -33.82 -6.66 -1.62
CA LEU A 598 -34.32 -5.44 -1.00
C LEU A 598 -34.88 -5.74 0.41
N PRO A 599 -34.38 -5.07 1.44
CA PRO A 599 -34.92 -5.17 2.80
C PRO A 599 -36.36 -4.72 2.91
N LYS A 600 -37.06 -5.22 3.93
CA LYS A 600 -38.48 -4.88 4.15
C LYS A 600 -38.66 -3.43 4.56
N LYS A 601 -37.79 -2.89 5.38
CA LYS A 601 -37.88 -1.54 5.90
C LYS A 601 -36.53 -0.98 6.28
N VAL A 602 -36.36 0.30 6.03
CA VAL A 602 -35.16 1.07 6.38
C VAL A 602 -35.59 2.31 7.16
N THR A 603 -34.98 2.53 8.32
CA THR A 603 -35.24 3.72 9.15
C THR A 603 -33.91 4.29 9.67
N ALA A 604 -33.88 5.60 9.89
CA ALA A 604 -32.72 6.28 10.41
C ALA A 604 -33.08 7.26 11.53
N GLN A 605 -32.12 7.51 12.41
CA GLN A 605 -32.24 8.44 13.51
C GLN A 605 -30.92 9.18 13.70
N VAL A 606 -30.98 10.50 13.91
CA VAL A 606 -29.83 11.31 14.25
C VAL A 606 -30.09 11.98 15.60
N GLY A 607 -29.28 11.69 16.60
CA GLY A 607 -29.55 12.05 17.97
C GLY A 607 -30.90 11.47 18.42
N LYS A 608 -31.83 12.33 18.85
CA LYS A 608 -33.20 11.93 19.22
C LYS A 608 -34.20 12.05 18.07
N LYS A 609 -33.78 12.60 16.93
CA LYS A 609 -34.67 12.90 15.79
C LYS A 609 -34.73 11.74 14.81
N LYS A 610 -35.94 11.23 14.57
CA LYS A 610 -36.19 10.29 13.47
C LYS A 610 -36.07 11.02 12.13
N VAL A 611 -35.37 10.39 11.17
CA VAL A 611 -35.19 10.90 9.82
C VAL A 611 -36.21 10.22 8.90
N LYS A 612 -37.01 10.99 8.19
CA LYS A 612 -37.91 10.46 7.17
C LYS A 612 -37.12 10.19 5.90
N LEU A 613 -36.97 8.92 5.53
CA LEU A 613 -36.30 8.50 4.31
C LEU A 613 -37.30 8.39 3.16
N THR A 614 -36.91 8.88 1.99
CA THR A 614 -37.68 8.77 0.73
C THR A 614 -36.95 7.80 -0.21
N LYS A 615 -37.68 6.91 -0.86
CA LYS A 615 -37.12 6.02 -1.87
C LYS A 615 -36.80 6.80 -3.14
N ALA A 616 -35.56 6.81 -3.58
CA ALA A 616 -35.13 7.35 -4.87
C ALA A 616 -35.56 6.40 -6.00
N ALA A 617 -36.00 6.93 -7.13
CA ALA A 617 -36.42 6.16 -8.28
C ALA A 617 -35.22 5.73 -9.16
N SER A 618 -34.08 6.43 -9.05
CA SER A 618 -32.87 6.16 -9.80
C SER A 618 -31.63 6.49 -8.98
N LYS A 619 -30.48 6.02 -9.48
CA LYS A 619 -29.17 6.34 -8.91
C LYS A 619 -28.84 7.83 -8.98
N ASP A 620 -29.26 8.50 -10.05
CA ASP A 620 -29.11 9.96 -10.21
C ASP A 620 -29.97 10.75 -9.21
N GLU A 621 -31.20 10.29 -8.95
CA GLU A 621 -32.04 10.87 -7.92
C GLU A 621 -31.45 10.66 -6.52
N PHE A 622 -30.92 9.48 -6.25
CA PHE A 622 -30.20 9.21 -5.01
C PHE A 622 -28.99 10.14 -4.86
N ALA A 623 -28.17 10.30 -5.92
CA ALA A 623 -27.00 11.14 -5.88
C ALA A 623 -27.29 12.60 -5.55
N LYS A 624 -28.42 13.13 -6.02
CA LYS A 624 -28.89 14.52 -5.79
C LYS A 624 -29.72 14.67 -4.54
N GLY A 625 -30.30 13.58 -4.01
CA GLY A 625 -31.25 13.59 -2.93
C GLY A 625 -30.62 13.76 -1.56
N GLU A 626 -31.43 14.14 -0.60
CA GLU A 626 -31.14 14.22 0.82
C GLU A 626 -32.15 13.40 1.60
N ASN A 627 -31.71 12.65 2.61
CA ASN A 627 -32.53 11.71 3.37
C ASN A 627 -33.26 10.70 2.46
N VAL A 628 -32.50 10.03 1.63
CA VAL A 628 -32.97 9.10 0.59
C VAL A 628 -32.34 7.73 0.74
N PHE A 629 -32.99 6.71 0.20
CA PHE A 629 -32.42 5.41 0.00
C PHE A 629 -32.68 4.90 -1.42
N PHE A 630 -31.80 4.05 -1.91
CA PHE A 630 -31.90 3.43 -3.23
C PHE A 630 -31.42 1.99 -3.16
N TYR A 631 -32.14 1.10 -3.84
CA TYR A 631 -31.73 -0.29 -3.99
C TYR A 631 -31.08 -0.47 -5.36
N ASP A 632 -29.77 -0.65 -5.37
CA ASP A 632 -28.99 -0.92 -6.57
C ASP A 632 -28.90 -2.45 -6.74
N GLU A 633 -29.67 -2.98 -7.71
CA GLU A 633 -29.76 -4.44 -7.93
C GLU A 633 -28.48 -5.04 -8.49
N ALA A 634 -27.72 -4.27 -9.25
CA ALA A 634 -26.53 -4.72 -9.94
C ALA A 634 -25.51 -3.58 -10.09
N PRO A 635 -24.83 -3.19 -9.00
CA PRO A 635 -23.80 -2.15 -9.07
C PRO A 635 -22.75 -2.51 -10.13
N ASP A 636 -22.57 -1.66 -11.12
CA ASP A 636 -21.50 -1.80 -12.11
C ASP A 636 -20.25 -1.14 -11.56
N LEU A 637 -19.18 -1.93 -11.42
CA LEU A 637 -17.90 -1.49 -10.89
C LEU A 637 -17.00 -0.86 -11.96
N ASN A 638 -17.31 -1.03 -13.26
CA ASN A 638 -16.51 -0.52 -14.36
C ASN A 638 -16.80 0.96 -14.65
N ARG A 639 -16.62 1.81 -13.65
CA ARG A 639 -16.95 3.24 -13.68
C ARG A 639 -15.87 4.14 -14.31
N PHE A 640 -14.65 3.62 -14.43
CA PHE A 640 -13.46 4.41 -14.80
C PHE A 640 -12.80 3.96 -16.11
N ALA A 641 -13.47 3.13 -16.88
CA ALA A 641 -13.00 2.74 -18.19
C ALA A 641 -12.87 3.96 -19.11
N THR A 642 -11.83 3.96 -19.93
CA THR A 642 -11.62 5.01 -20.94
C THR A 642 -12.80 5.04 -21.90
N LYS A 643 -13.43 6.19 -22.04
CA LYS A 643 -14.58 6.39 -22.92
C LYS A 643 -14.23 6.01 -24.36
N GLY A 644 -15.09 5.17 -24.96
CA GLY A 644 -14.89 4.64 -26.32
C GLY A 644 -13.96 3.44 -26.42
N SER A 645 -13.35 2.99 -25.32
CA SER A 645 -12.54 1.77 -25.31
C SER A 645 -13.39 0.50 -25.36
N GLU A 646 -12.79 -0.61 -25.80
CA GLU A 646 -13.46 -1.92 -25.72
C GLU A 646 -13.77 -2.34 -24.28
N PHE A 647 -12.92 -1.97 -23.34
CA PHE A 647 -13.10 -2.29 -21.92
C PHE A 647 -14.32 -1.57 -21.31
N GLU A 648 -14.70 -0.40 -21.83
CA GLU A 648 -15.93 0.30 -21.39
C GLU A 648 -17.19 -0.56 -21.55
N LYS A 649 -17.20 -1.47 -22.52
CA LYS A 649 -18.32 -2.38 -22.78
C LYS A 649 -18.40 -3.55 -21.80
N THR A 650 -17.36 -3.74 -21.00
CA THR A 650 -17.31 -4.82 -20.01
C THR A 650 -18.13 -4.42 -18.79
N VAL A 651 -19.26 -5.07 -18.59
CA VAL A 651 -20.10 -4.88 -17.40
C VAL A 651 -19.57 -5.77 -16.29
N ILE A 652 -19.20 -5.16 -15.16
CA ILE A 652 -18.66 -5.86 -13.98
C ILE A 652 -19.61 -5.62 -12.82
N THR A 653 -20.49 -6.58 -12.57
CA THR A 653 -21.52 -6.46 -11.55
C THR A 653 -21.09 -7.04 -10.22
N LYS A 654 -21.47 -6.35 -9.16
CA LYS A 654 -21.39 -6.79 -7.77
C LYS A 654 -22.76 -7.27 -7.30
N ASN A 655 -22.81 -7.93 -6.14
CA ASN A 655 -24.05 -8.20 -5.43
C ASN A 655 -24.86 -6.91 -5.19
N PRO A 656 -26.19 -7.00 -5.03
CA PRO A 656 -27.02 -5.83 -4.74
C PRO A 656 -26.55 -5.04 -3.52
N GLN A 657 -26.76 -3.73 -3.55
CA GLN A 657 -26.48 -2.85 -2.42
C GLN A 657 -27.71 -1.97 -2.08
N LEU A 658 -27.98 -1.85 -0.80
CA LEU A 658 -28.86 -0.81 -0.28
C LEU A 658 -28.02 0.43 0.02
N LEU A 659 -28.29 1.50 -0.69
CA LEU A 659 -27.65 2.81 -0.48
C LEU A 659 -28.57 3.67 0.36
N VAL A 660 -28.06 4.31 1.42
CA VAL A 660 -28.81 5.23 2.28
C VAL A 660 -27.98 6.49 2.48
N LYS A 661 -28.57 7.65 2.26
CA LYS A 661 -27.90 8.93 2.45
C LYS A 661 -28.70 9.83 3.36
N LEU A 662 -28.07 10.32 4.42
CA LEU A 662 -28.64 11.26 5.38
C LEU A 662 -28.07 12.65 5.14
N GLY A 663 -28.89 13.67 5.30
CA GLY A 663 -28.48 15.06 5.21
C GLY A 663 -27.37 15.41 6.20
N ALA A 664 -26.67 16.52 5.93
CA ALA A 664 -25.57 16.96 6.75
C ALA A 664 -26.00 17.23 8.21
N THR A 665 -25.21 16.75 9.15
CA THR A 665 -25.41 16.97 10.59
C THR A 665 -24.07 17.09 11.28
N ASP A 666 -24.05 17.75 12.45
CA ASP A 666 -22.88 17.78 13.31
C ASP A 666 -22.59 16.38 13.86
N ILE A 667 -21.53 15.78 13.35
CA ILE A 667 -21.11 14.42 13.70
C ILE A 667 -20.44 14.32 15.08
N THR A 668 -20.08 15.43 15.69
CA THR A 668 -19.51 15.48 17.05
C THR A 668 -20.57 15.51 18.13
N ALA A 669 -21.76 15.99 17.79
CA ALA A 669 -22.87 16.17 18.72
C ALA A 669 -23.85 15.00 18.72
N ASN A 670 -23.96 14.23 17.62
CA ASN A 670 -25.04 13.30 17.40
C ASN A 670 -24.56 11.88 17.15
N THR A 671 -25.24 10.91 17.78
CA THR A 671 -25.22 9.51 17.37
C THR A 671 -26.09 9.35 16.13
N THR A 672 -25.59 8.66 15.11
CA THR A 672 -26.38 8.29 13.91
C THR A 672 -26.69 6.81 13.96
N THR A 673 -27.96 6.45 13.84
CA THR A 673 -28.41 5.05 13.86
C THR A 673 -29.19 4.74 12.58
N LEU A 674 -28.80 3.63 11.94
CA LEU A 674 -29.53 3.05 10.81
C LEU A 674 -30.11 1.71 11.24
N ARG A 675 -31.39 1.46 10.96
CA ARG A 675 -32.05 0.16 11.22
C ARG A 675 -32.63 -0.39 9.93
N ILE A 676 -32.38 -1.67 9.69
CA ILE A 676 -32.80 -2.40 8.51
C ILE A 676 -33.55 -3.66 8.97
N GLU A 677 -34.84 -3.76 8.61
CA GLU A 677 -35.65 -4.94 8.89
C GLU A 677 -35.67 -5.88 7.67
N GLY A 678 -35.53 -7.18 7.90
CA GLY A 678 -35.54 -8.17 6.84
C GLY A 678 -34.27 -8.17 6.00
N PHE A 679 -33.14 -7.93 6.64
CA PHE A 679 -31.83 -8.02 6.03
C PHE A 679 -31.53 -9.44 5.56
N ARG A 680 -30.97 -9.57 4.37
CA ARG A 680 -30.47 -10.84 3.83
C ARG A 680 -29.18 -10.60 3.05
N PHE A 681 -28.18 -11.42 3.37
CA PHE A 681 -26.97 -11.56 2.58
C PHE A 681 -26.58 -13.04 2.62
N VAL A 682 -27.15 -13.83 1.73
CA VAL A 682 -27.14 -15.30 1.74
C VAL A 682 -25.92 -15.80 0.98
N PRO A 683 -25.19 -16.83 1.47
CA PRO A 683 -24.13 -17.49 0.72
C PRO A 683 -24.63 -18.08 -0.59
N GLU A 684 -23.80 -18.06 -1.62
CA GLU A 684 -24.04 -18.77 -2.87
C GLU A 684 -23.96 -20.28 -2.66
N ASP A 685 -24.98 -21.02 -3.04
CA ASP A 685 -25.01 -22.49 -2.84
C ASP A 685 -23.88 -23.24 -3.56
N ARG A 686 -23.42 -22.71 -4.70
CA ARG A 686 -22.31 -23.29 -5.48
C ARG A 686 -20.96 -23.32 -4.76
N TYR A 687 -20.80 -22.51 -3.70
CA TYR A 687 -19.56 -22.46 -2.90
C TYR A 687 -19.71 -23.09 -1.52
N ARG A 688 -20.90 -23.65 -1.23
CA ARG A 688 -21.07 -24.48 -0.04
C ARG A 688 -20.32 -25.79 -0.27
N ILE A 689 -19.32 -26.02 0.57
CA ILE A 689 -18.90 -27.40 0.83
C ILE A 689 -20.08 -28.02 1.54
N THR A 690 -20.79 -28.92 0.86
CA THR A 690 -21.70 -29.84 1.55
C THR A 690 -20.85 -30.49 2.65
N SER A 691 -21.29 -30.35 3.90
CA SER A 691 -20.63 -30.92 5.06
C SER A 691 -20.62 -32.46 4.97
N GLY A 692 -19.72 -32.98 4.16
CA GLY A 692 -19.33 -34.36 4.16
C GLY A 692 -17.91 -34.42 4.73
N THR A 693 -17.73 -35.19 5.77
CA THR A 693 -16.38 -35.54 6.22
C THR A 693 -15.67 -36.21 5.04
N LEU A 694 -14.66 -35.54 4.50
CA LEU A 694 -13.77 -36.17 3.52
C LEU A 694 -13.12 -37.37 4.22
N ALA A 695 -13.08 -38.49 3.53
CA ALA A 695 -12.34 -39.65 4.02
C ALA A 695 -10.85 -39.27 4.14
N ALA A 696 -10.21 -39.69 5.21
CA ALA A 696 -8.77 -39.49 5.34
C ALA A 696 -8.04 -40.20 4.19
N PRO A 697 -7.10 -39.54 3.50
CA PRO A 697 -6.33 -40.19 2.45
C PRO A 697 -5.46 -41.31 3.05
N VAL A 698 -5.38 -42.44 2.36
CA VAL A 698 -4.43 -43.48 2.71
C VAL A 698 -3.07 -43.09 2.15
N ALA A 699 -2.20 -42.56 3.01
CA ALA A 699 -0.86 -42.17 2.63
C ALA A 699 0.08 -43.40 2.64
N ARG A 700 0.93 -43.48 1.64
CA ARG A 700 2.03 -44.45 1.54
C ARG A 700 3.32 -43.66 1.35
N VAL A 701 4.35 -44.05 2.07
CA VAL A 701 5.69 -43.45 1.94
C VAL A 701 6.62 -44.52 1.42
N THR A 702 7.22 -44.30 0.26
CA THR A 702 8.31 -45.12 -0.26
C THR A 702 9.62 -44.37 -0.10
N ALA A 703 10.61 -45.04 0.51
CA ALA A 703 11.96 -44.52 0.51
C ALA A 703 12.62 -44.81 -0.84
N ASP A 704 13.08 -43.79 -1.51
CA ASP A 704 13.92 -43.94 -2.71
C ASP A 704 15.39 -43.85 -2.26
N ASN A 705 16.07 -44.98 -2.27
CA ASN A 705 17.48 -45.07 -1.88
C ASN A 705 18.45 -44.80 -3.03
N THR A 706 17.96 -44.45 -4.22
CA THR A 706 18.80 -44.15 -5.39
C THR A 706 19.35 -42.73 -5.39
N GLU A 707 18.67 -41.79 -4.70
CA GLU A 707 19.21 -40.48 -4.38
C GLU A 707 19.06 -40.28 -2.88
N ALA A 708 20.16 -40.01 -2.19
CA ALA A 708 20.25 -40.00 -0.75
C ALA A 708 19.06 -39.32 -0.05
N TYR A 709 18.28 -40.11 0.69
CA TYR A 709 17.26 -39.68 1.65
C TYR A 709 15.99 -38.99 1.11
N THR A 710 15.53 -39.30 -0.08
CA THR A 710 14.22 -38.82 -0.55
C THR A 710 13.09 -39.75 -0.09
N LEU A 711 12.11 -39.15 0.61
CA LEU A 711 10.84 -39.79 0.92
C LEU A 711 9.81 -39.32 -0.13
N LYS A 712 9.21 -40.25 -0.83
CA LYS A 712 8.15 -39.97 -1.81
C LYS A 712 6.81 -40.35 -1.22
N PRO A 713 6.02 -39.40 -0.69
CA PRO A 713 4.66 -39.65 -0.27
C PRO A 713 3.74 -39.82 -1.47
N THR A 714 2.86 -40.78 -1.41
CA THR A 714 1.79 -41.00 -2.35
C THR A 714 0.51 -41.33 -1.60
N TRP A 715 -0.63 -40.98 -2.16
CA TRP A 715 -1.94 -41.24 -1.57
C TRP A 715 -2.97 -41.54 -2.65
N ASP A 716 -4.02 -42.26 -2.27
CA ASP A 716 -5.12 -42.53 -3.14
C ASP A 716 -6.05 -41.30 -3.21
N LYS A 717 -6.62 -41.03 -4.40
CA LYS A 717 -7.55 -39.95 -4.60
C LYS A 717 -8.78 -40.12 -3.72
N VAL A 718 -9.08 -39.11 -2.91
CA VAL A 718 -10.31 -39.02 -2.12
C VAL A 718 -11.39 -38.34 -2.94
N ALA A 719 -12.58 -38.93 -3.04
CA ALA A 719 -13.69 -38.36 -3.77
C ALA A 719 -14.06 -36.99 -3.17
N ASN A 720 -14.25 -35.99 -4.03
CA ASN A 720 -14.57 -34.61 -3.66
C ASN A 720 -13.45 -33.85 -2.90
N ALA A 721 -12.22 -34.35 -2.89
CA ALA A 721 -11.07 -33.58 -2.43
C ALA A 721 -10.45 -32.85 -3.63
N ASP A 722 -10.33 -31.52 -3.51
CA ASP A 722 -9.69 -30.67 -4.52
C ASP A 722 -8.20 -30.51 -4.26
N PHE A 723 -7.76 -30.81 -3.04
CA PHE A 723 -6.38 -30.61 -2.60
C PHE A 723 -5.99 -31.61 -1.49
N TYR A 724 -4.69 -31.89 -1.38
CA TYR A 724 -4.09 -32.71 -0.31
C TYR A 724 -2.88 -31.96 0.27
N GLU A 725 -2.85 -31.76 1.57
CA GLU A 725 -1.68 -31.27 2.31
C GLU A 725 -0.81 -32.39 2.86
#